data_3ebda3ceb23339bdce2cd14357067305
#
_entry.id   3ebda3ceb23339bdce2cd14357067305
#
_cell.length_a   1.000
_cell.length_b   1.000
_cell.length_c   1.000
_cell.angle_alpha   90.00
_cell.angle_beta   90.00
_cell.angle_gamma   90.00
#
_symmetry.space_group_name_H-M   'P 1'
#
loop_
_entity.id
_entity.type
_entity.pdbx_description
1 polymer ?
#
loop_
_entity_poly.entity_id
_entity_poly.type
_entity_poly.pdbx_seq_one_letter_code
_entity_poly.pdbx_strand_id
1 'polypeptide(L)'
;MPVEKVMKRDGRIVPFDKERIRWAIQRAMLEVGVHDDKLLNKVVRRVVRRINELYDGQVPNIENIQDIVELELMRAGLFDVAKAYILYRKRKAEIREEKKKILNKDKLDEIDKRFSINALRVLASRYLIKNEKGEIVESPRELFERVAVLSVIPDLLYDERVFDRNGGHEQNLSALERYMENLDEYDGRFSIGRFKLNKYHFERLLNLYRELAEKGQMKVPIDEVIQMLENGAFDKYEDEVEEYFRLMTSQVFMPNSPALINSGRPLGMLSACFVVPIEDDMESIMKAAHDVAMIQKAGGGTGINFSKLRPEGDLVGTTTGAASGPVSFMHLIDAVSDVIKQGGVRRGANMGILEVWHPDVEKFIHAKEKNVGTNVLSNFNISVGLWEDFWEALKEGKRYPLINPRTGEKTKEIDPKSLFEELAFMAWAKADPGVVFFDVINRRNVLEPAKGEKIRATNPCGEEPLYEYESCNLASINLAKFVKYDDEGRPYFDWDEYAYVIQKVAKYLDNAIDVNKFPLPEIDRNTKLTRRIGVGMMGLADALFKLGIPYNSKEGFDFMRKATEYLTFYAYRQSVETAKKRGPFPLYEKTKYKDGELPVEGFYHREIWNLPWDELAEDIKKYGVRNGMVTTCPPTGSVSMIADTSSGIEPIFALVYKKSVTVGEFYYVDPVFESELKRRGLYSDELLRKISDNYGSIQGLEEIPEEMQRVFVTSMDIHWLDHLLAQANIQLWLTDSASKTINMPNDATVEDVKAAYLLAYKLGCKGVTVYRDGSLSVQVYSVEGEKRQRVKAKPSSYAVEKLKAIVEAEPWLTRFINVEAILNGTNGKEKSGQATALTFSVSHVSAPKPLHEHPHHTEKPDIPEEKIRELLGVAYCPVCYEKDGELVELRMESGCATCPRCGWSKCVIS
;
A
#
# COMPACT_ATOMS: atom_id res chain seq x y z
N MET A 1 33.83 -29.29 -34.33
CA MET A 1 32.90 -28.26 -34.82
C MET A 1 32.50 -27.34 -33.72
N PRO A 2 32.20 -26.07 -33.96
CA PRO A 2 31.71 -25.20 -32.89
C PRO A 2 30.39 -25.71 -32.31
N VAL A 3 30.21 -25.57 -30.99
CA VAL A 3 28.93 -25.87 -30.30
C VAL A 3 27.94 -24.79 -30.61
N GLU A 4 26.83 -25.14 -31.28
CA GLU A 4 25.76 -24.20 -31.66
C GLU A 4 24.58 -24.17 -30.70
N LYS A 5 24.41 -25.23 -29.91
CA LYS A 5 23.27 -25.42 -29.01
C LYS A 5 23.70 -25.89 -27.62
N VAL A 6 22.91 -25.58 -26.63
CA VAL A 6 23.11 -25.97 -25.23
C VAL A 6 21.80 -26.48 -24.65
N MET A 7 21.85 -27.57 -23.88
CA MET A 7 20.72 -28.11 -23.15
C MET A 7 20.62 -27.42 -21.78
N LYS A 8 19.50 -26.74 -21.54
CA LYS A 8 19.17 -26.19 -20.25
C LYS A 8 18.81 -27.28 -19.22
N ARG A 9 18.78 -26.92 -17.93
CA ARG A 9 18.40 -27.84 -16.82
C ARG A 9 16.99 -28.43 -16.95
N ASP A 10 16.09 -27.76 -17.65
CA ASP A 10 14.72 -28.20 -17.93
C ASP A 10 14.61 -29.12 -19.17
N GLY A 11 15.75 -29.48 -19.79
CA GLY A 11 15.85 -30.32 -20.98
C GLY A 11 15.65 -29.56 -22.30
N ARG A 12 15.30 -28.30 -22.31
CA ARG A 12 15.16 -27.50 -23.53
C ARG A 12 16.53 -27.27 -24.18
N ILE A 13 16.59 -27.41 -25.48
CA ILE A 13 17.76 -27.09 -26.28
C ILE A 13 17.59 -25.69 -26.84
N VAL A 14 18.56 -24.81 -26.57
CA VAL A 14 18.56 -23.41 -27.00
C VAL A 14 19.89 -23.10 -27.71
N PRO A 15 19.95 -22.01 -28.52
CA PRO A 15 21.19 -21.55 -29.12
C PRO A 15 22.26 -21.30 -28.06
N PHE A 16 23.53 -21.65 -28.40
CA PHE A 16 24.67 -21.36 -27.55
C PHE A 16 25.01 -19.86 -27.62
N ASP A 17 25.09 -19.24 -26.46
CA ASP A 17 25.35 -17.80 -26.33
C ASP A 17 26.59 -17.57 -25.45
N LYS A 18 27.69 -17.18 -26.06
CA LYS A 18 28.96 -16.88 -25.37
C LYS A 18 28.89 -15.67 -24.45
N GLU A 19 28.00 -14.72 -24.74
CA GLU A 19 27.87 -13.50 -23.93
C GLU A 19 27.32 -13.82 -22.53
N ARG A 20 26.53 -14.86 -22.38
CA ARG A 20 26.10 -15.33 -21.07
C ARG A 20 27.27 -15.82 -20.20
N ILE A 21 28.24 -16.49 -20.81
CA ILE A 21 29.48 -16.92 -20.13
C ILE A 21 30.28 -15.68 -19.75
N ARG A 22 30.43 -14.73 -20.68
CA ARG A 22 31.14 -13.46 -20.45
C ARG A 22 30.54 -12.70 -19.26
N TRP A 23 29.24 -12.53 -19.23
CA TRP A 23 28.56 -11.84 -18.14
C TRP A 23 28.69 -12.54 -16.79
N ALA A 24 28.66 -13.87 -16.77
CA ALA A 24 28.81 -14.62 -15.54
C ALA A 24 30.23 -14.48 -14.97
N ILE A 25 31.25 -14.54 -15.80
CA ILE A 25 32.65 -14.35 -15.41
C ILE A 25 32.88 -12.88 -14.99
N GLN A 26 32.37 -11.93 -15.74
CA GLN A 26 32.48 -10.50 -15.45
C GLN A 26 31.91 -10.17 -14.07
N ARG A 27 30.76 -10.72 -13.72
CA ARG A 27 30.15 -10.54 -12.38
C ARG A 27 31.05 -11.09 -11.28
N ALA A 28 31.62 -12.28 -11.48
CA ALA A 28 32.54 -12.86 -10.51
C ALA A 28 33.84 -12.05 -10.37
N MET A 29 34.34 -11.47 -11.46
CA MET A 29 35.48 -10.57 -11.44
C MET A 29 35.18 -9.28 -10.66
N LEU A 30 34.03 -8.67 -10.94
CA LEU A 30 33.58 -7.45 -10.24
C LEU A 30 33.40 -7.70 -8.73
N GLU A 31 32.88 -8.87 -8.33
CA GLU A 31 32.67 -9.25 -6.92
C GLU A 31 33.99 -9.29 -6.12
N VAL A 32 35.12 -9.54 -6.79
CA VAL A 32 36.47 -9.55 -6.19
C VAL A 32 37.31 -8.34 -6.58
N GLY A 33 36.69 -7.27 -7.12
CA GLY A 33 37.35 -6.02 -7.44
C GLY A 33 38.26 -6.05 -8.68
N VAL A 34 38.13 -7.03 -9.55
CA VAL A 34 38.93 -7.17 -10.79
C VAL A 34 38.21 -6.52 -11.96
N HIS A 35 38.74 -5.38 -12.42
CA HIS A 35 38.22 -4.59 -13.56
C HIS A 35 39.17 -4.66 -14.75
N ASP A 36 39.21 -5.81 -15.47
CA ASP A 36 40.08 -6.01 -16.63
C ASP A 36 39.33 -6.72 -17.77
N ASP A 37 38.83 -5.94 -18.71
CA ASP A 37 38.11 -6.42 -19.90
C ASP A 37 38.98 -7.25 -20.84
N LYS A 38 40.31 -7.01 -20.88
CA LYS A 38 41.22 -7.80 -21.72
C LYS A 38 41.40 -9.21 -21.14
N LEU A 39 41.53 -9.28 -19.80
CA LEU A 39 41.60 -10.55 -19.08
C LEU A 39 40.27 -11.33 -19.21
N LEU A 40 39.14 -10.65 -19.01
CA LEU A 40 37.79 -11.21 -19.21
C LEU A 40 37.68 -11.86 -20.60
N ASN A 41 37.96 -11.11 -21.65
CA ASN A 41 37.88 -11.61 -23.04
C ASN A 41 38.85 -12.75 -23.33
N LYS A 42 40.00 -12.77 -22.69
CA LYS A 42 40.99 -13.86 -22.78
C LYS A 42 40.44 -15.15 -22.15
N VAL A 43 39.88 -15.05 -20.95
CA VAL A 43 39.26 -16.19 -20.22
C VAL A 43 38.05 -16.73 -20.98
N VAL A 44 37.16 -15.85 -21.44
CA VAL A 44 35.96 -16.26 -22.21
C VAL A 44 36.37 -17.02 -23.49
N ARG A 45 37.39 -16.56 -24.24
CA ARG A 45 37.89 -17.26 -25.42
C ARG A 45 38.44 -18.64 -25.08
N ARG A 46 39.13 -18.80 -23.94
CA ARG A 46 39.63 -20.10 -23.46
C ARG A 46 38.50 -21.05 -23.12
N VAL A 47 37.49 -20.55 -22.40
CA VAL A 47 36.28 -21.33 -22.03
C VAL A 47 35.56 -21.83 -23.29
N VAL A 48 35.27 -20.94 -24.24
CA VAL A 48 34.56 -21.29 -25.48
C VAL A 48 35.35 -22.29 -26.31
N ARG A 49 36.66 -22.09 -26.40
CA ARG A 49 37.55 -23.04 -27.11
C ARG A 49 37.49 -24.42 -26.42
N ARG A 50 37.58 -24.48 -25.10
CA ARG A 50 37.53 -25.73 -24.33
C ARG A 50 36.21 -26.46 -24.49
N ILE A 51 35.08 -25.71 -24.52
CA ILE A 51 33.76 -26.27 -24.79
C ILE A 51 33.73 -26.91 -26.17
N ASN A 52 34.22 -26.24 -27.21
CA ASN A 52 34.26 -26.77 -28.56
C ASN A 52 35.16 -28.00 -28.75
N GLU A 53 36.29 -28.05 -28.02
CA GLU A 53 37.19 -29.20 -27.99
C GLU A 53 36.55 -30.43 -27.34
N LEU A 54 35.81 -30.23 -26.24
CA LEU A 54 35.24 -31.34 -25.48
C LEU A 54 33.98 -31.93 -26.11
N TYR A 55 33.19 -31.07 -26.78
CA TYR A 55 31.89 -31.49 -27.28
C TYR A 55 31.82 -31.65 -28.81
N ASP A 56 32.79 -31.21 -29.54
CA ASP A 56 32.93 -31.37 -31.02
C ASP A 56 31.58 -31.36 -31.79
N GLY A 57 30.79 -30.32 -31.59
CA GLY A 57 29.45 -30.16 -32.20
C GLY A 57 28.32 -30.90 -31.46
N GLN A 58 28.58 -31.62 -30.39
CA GLN A 58 27.56 -32.19 -29.53
C GLN A 58 26.91 -31.10 -28.67
N VAL A 59 25.72 -31.39 -28.12
CA VAL A 59 24.97 -30.46 -27.27
C VAL A 59 25.35 -30.63 -25.81
N PRO A 60 26.22 -29.74 -25.22
CA PRO A 60 26.54 -29.83 -23.79
C PRO A 60 25.33 -29.43 -22.94
N ASN A 61 25.25 -29.91 -21.72
CA ASN A 61 24.34 -29.35 -20.75
C ASN A 61 24.97 -28.14 -20.04
N ILE A 62 24.13 -27.31 -19.44
CA ILE A 62 24.55 -26.05 -18.80
C ILE A 62 25.50 -26.26 -17.64
N GLU A 63 25.37 -27.38 -16.89
CA GLU A 63 26.24 -27.69 -15.74
C GLU A 63 27.68 -27.98 -16.22
N ASN A 64 27.82 -28.75 -17.28
CA ASN A 64 29.13 -29.03 -17.88
C ASN A 64 29.84 -27.76 -18.34
N ILE A 65 29.07 -26.81 -18.93
CA ILE A 65 29.63 -25.50 -19.31
C ILE A 65 30.13 -24.74 -18.08
N GLN A 66 29.35 -24.74 -17.00
CA GLN A 66 29.73 -24.06 -15.77
C GLN A 66 30.98 -24.67 -15.11
N ASP A 67 31.10 -26.03 -15.13
CA ASP A 67 32.28 -26.71 -14.63
C ASP A 67 33.53 -26.37 -15.46
N ILE A 68 33.38 -26.20 -16.77
CA ILE A 68 34.50 -25.76 -17.64
C ILE A 68 34.87 -24.29 -17.31
N VAL A 69 33.92 -23.44 -17.02
CA VAL A 69 34.22 -22.05 -16.62
C VAL A 69 35.03 -22.02 -15.33
N GLU A 70 34.63 -22.78 -14.32
CA GLU A 70 35.36 -22.92 -13.05
C GLU A 70 36.80 -23.40 -13.27
N LEU A 71 36.95 -24.47 -14.05
CA LEU A 71 38.28 -25.05 -14.35
C LEU A 71 39.18 -24.06 -15.09
N GLU A 72 38.64 -23.31 -16.07
CA GLU A 72 39.44 -22.36 -16.86
C GLU A 72 39.78 -21.10 -16.05
N LEU A 73 38.94 -20.68 -15.11
CA LEU A 73 39.27 -19.62 -14.15
C LEU A 73 40.44 -20.04 -13.25
N MET A 74 40.38 -21.24 -12.70
CA MET A 74 41.47 -21.83 -11.88
C MET A 74 42.77 -21.94 -12.66
N ARG A 75 42.71 -22.45 -13.92
CA ARG A 75 43.88 -22.58 -14.84
C ARG A 75 44.45 -21.23 -15.27
N ALA A 76 43.67 -20.19 -15.21
CA ALA A 76 44.12 -18.82 -15.46
C ALA A 76 44.82 -18.20 -14.22
N GLY A 77 44.86 -18.88 -13.08
CA GLY A 77 45.39 -18.38 -11.82
C GLY A 77 44.44 -17.40 -11.10
N LEU A 78 43.16 -17.33 -11.54
CA LEU A 78 42.15 -16.42 -11.01
C LEU A 78 41.35 -17.10 -9.89
N PHE A 79 42.05 -17.51 -8.81
CA PHE A 79 41.46 -18.34 -7.76
C PHE A 79 40.33 -17.66 -7.01
N ASP A 80 40.47 -16.36 -6.71
CA ASP A 80 39.43 -15.57 -6.02
C ASP A 80 38.19 -15.40 -6.91
N VAL A 81 38.38 -15.14 -8.20
CA VAL A 81 37.29 -15.08 -9.19
C VAL A 81 36.60 -16.44 -9.34
N ALA A 82 37.36 -17.52 -9.38
CA ALA A 82 36.80 -18.90 -9.43
C ALA A 82 35.99 -19.19 -8.16
N LYS A 83 36.52 -18.83 -6.97
CA LYS A 83 35.79 -18.97 -5.71
C LYS A 83 34.48 -18.15 -5.68
N ALA A 84 34.52 -16.89 -6.11
CA ALA A 84 33.33 -16.06 -6.22
C ALA A 84 32.31 -16.67 -7.20
N TYR A 85 32.76 -17.19 -8.34
CA TYR A 85 31.89 -17.85 -9.33
C TYR A 85 31.23 -19.13 -8.76
N ILE A 86 31.97 -19.97 -8.06
CA ILE A 86 31.45 -21.20 -7.40
C ILE A 86 30.44 -20.83 -6.32
N LEU A 87 30.75 -19.87 -5.45
CA LEU A 87 29.84 -19.40 -4.41
C LEU A 87 28.56 -18.82 -5.00
N TYR A 88 28.67 -18.04 -6.08
CA TYR A 88 27.50 -17.52 -6.80
C TYR A 88 26.62 -18.65 -7.37
N ARG A 89 27.23 -19.69 -8.00
CA ARG A 89 26.49 -20.89 -8.46
C ARG A 89 25.73 -21.57 -7.33
N LYS A 90 26.43 -21.82 -6.21
CA LYS A 90 25.85 -22.46 -5.02
C LYS A 90 24.66 -21.66 -4.50
N ARG A 91 24.84 -20.34 -4.28
CA ARG A 91 23.77 -19.45 -3.84
C ARG A 91 22.56 -19.43 -4.79
N LYS A 92 22.81 -19.43 -6.10
CA LYS A 92 21.72 -19.51 -7.10
C LYS A 92 21.02 -20.87 -7.11
N ALA A 93 21.71 -21.97 -6.80
CA ALA A 93 21.10 -23.27 -6.65
C ALA A 93 20.22 -23.33 -5.40
N GLU A 94 20.72 -22.85 -4.26
CA GLU A 94 19.97 -22.74 -3.01
C GLU A 94 18.69 -21.90 -3.16
N ILE A 95 18.80 -20.73 -3.81
CA ILE A 95 17.64 -19.89 -4.14
C ILE A 95 16.60 -20.64 -4.97
N ARG A 96 17.02 -21.43 -5.96
CA ARG A 96 16.08 -22.20 -6.79
C ARG A 96 15.38 -23.30 -5.99
N GLU A 97 16.13 -24.04 -5.16
CA GLU A 97 15.54 -25.09 -4.32
C GLU A 97 14.58 -24.50 -3.29
N GLU A 98 14.90 -23.35 -2.71
CA GLU A 98 13.99 -22.65 -1.81
C GLU A 98 12.70 -22.19 -2.53
N LYS A 99 12.82 -21.62 -3.73
CA LYS A 99 11.65 -21.24 -4.55
C LYS A 99 10.76 -22.46 -4.88
N LYS A 100 11.35 -23.60 -5.22
CA LYS A 100 10.61 -24.85 -5.44
C LYS A 100 9.85 -25.29 -4.19
N LYS A 101 10.49 -25.23 -3.02
CA LYS A 101 9.85 -25.55 -1.72
C LYS A 101 8.68 -24.62 -1.42
N ILE A 102 8.87 -23.30 -1.60
CA ILE A 102 7.81 -22.29 -1.36
C ILE A 102 6.60 -22.56 -2.24
N LEU A 103 6.80 -22.88 -3.52
CA LEU A 103 5.75 -23.09 -4.50
C LEU A 103 5.24 -24.54 -4.57
N ASN A 104 5.83 -25.45 -3.81
CA ASN A 104 5.54 -26.90 -3.90
C ASN A 104 5.65 -27.44 -5.34
N LYS A 105 6.72 -27.09 -6.04
CA LYS A 105 6.96 -27.45 -7.44
C LYS A 105 8.29 -28.17 -7.65
N ASP A 106 8.30 -29.17 -8.52
CA ASP A 106 9.55 -29.84 -8.96
C ASP A 106 10.36 -28.96 -9.92
N LYS A 107 9.69 -28.18 -10.76
CA LYS A 107 10.31 -27.32 -11.77
C LYS A 107 9.77 -25.90 -11.71
N LEU A 108 10.66 -24.90 -11.77
CA LEU A 108 10.31 -23.50 -11.85
C LEU A 108 10.19 -23.06 -13.31
N ASP A 109 9.10 -22.37 -13.64
CA ASP A 109 8.94 -21.74 -14.94
C ASP A 109 9.64 -20.37 -15.03
N GLU A 110 9.49 -19.65 -16.14
CA GLU A 110 10.14 -18.34 -16.34
C GLU A 110 9.50 -17.25 -15.46
N ILE A 111 8.22 -17.40 -15.11
CA ILE A 111 7.52 -16.43 -14.23
C ILE A 111 8.00 -16.62 -12.79
N ASP A 112 8.06 -17.88 -12.29
CA ASP A 112 8.57 -18.17 -10.94
C ASP A 112 9.97 -17.58 -10.70
N LYS A 113 10.81 -17.60 -11.74
CA LYS A 113 12.19 -17.10 -11.68
C LYS A 113 12.28 -15.57 -11.55
N ARG A 114 11.29 -14.83 -12.05
CA ARG A 114 11.27 -13.36 -12.04
C ARG A 114 11.13 -12.79 -10.63
N PHE A 115 10.32 -13.42 -9.80
CA PHE A 115 10.03 -12.96 -8.45
C PHE A 115 11.14 -13.32 -7.47
N SER A 116 11.40 -12.46 -6.49
CA SER A 116 12.29 -12.77 -5.36
C SER A 116 11.71 -13.88 -4.47
N ILE A 117 12.53 -14.43 -3.58
CA ILE A 117 12.07 -15.38 -2.54
C ILE A 117 10.99 -14.72 -1.67
N ASN A 118 11.18 -13.46 -1.30
CA ASN A 118 10.22 -12.71 -0.49
C ASN A 118 8.89 -12.53 -1.22
N ALA A 119 8.91 -12.11 -2.48
CA ALA A 119 7.71 -11.97 -3.30
C ALA A 119 6.95 -13.31 -3.41
N LEU A 120 7.68 -14.42 -3.65
CA LEU A 120 7.06 -15.74 -3.72
C LEU A 120 6.48 -16.21 -2.38
N ARG A 121 7.14 -15.91 -1.26
CA ARG A 121 6.57 -16.19 0.08
C ARG A 121 5.28 -15.42 0.32
N VAL A 122 5.24 -14.15 -0.05
CA VAL A 122 4.01 -13.32 0.06
C VAL A 122 2.91 -13.87 -0.85
N LEU A 123 3.22 -14.20 -2.10
CA LEU A 123 2.27 -14.84 -3.03
C LEU A 123 1.74 -16.16 -2.46
N ALA A 124 2.62 -17.06 -2.04
CA ALA A 124 2.28 -18.37 -1.51
C ALA A 124 1.45 -18.32 -0.21
N SER A 125 1.76 -17.38 0.67
CA SER A 125 1.06 -17.27 1.95
C SER A 125 -0.35 -16.70 1.81
N ARG A 126 -0.57 -15.70 0.90
CA ARG A 126 -1.79 -14.87 0.89
C ARG A 126 -2.59 -14.89 -0.40
N TYR A 127 -1.99 -15.17 -1.57
CA TYR A 127 -2.62 -14.91 -2.87
C TYR A 127 -2.91 -16.17 -3.68
N LEU A 128 -1.99 -17.14 -3.68
CA LEU A 128 -2.16 -18.38 -4.44
C LEU A 128 -3.28 -19.25 -3.86
N ILE A 129 -4.05 -19.88 -4.73
CA ILE A 129 -5.13 -20.80 -4.34
C ILE A 129 -4.54 -22.01 -3.64
N LYS A 130 -5.18 -22.41 -2.54
CA LYS A 130 -4.86 -23.60 -1.75
C LYS A 130 -6.04 -24.56 -1.74
N ASN A 131 -5.75 -25.86 -1.70
CA ASN A 131 -6.76 -26.89 -1.51
C ASN A 131 -7.22 -26.97 -0.04
N GLU A 132 -8.15 -27.86 0.26
CA GLU A 132 -8.69 -28.09 1.61
C GLU A 132 -7.62 -28.51 2.65
N LYS A 133 -6.48 -29.05 2.19
CA LYS A 133 -5.34 -29.42 3.04
C LYS A 133 -4.36 -28.26 3.26
N GLY A 134 -4.64 -27.08 2.69
CA GLY A 134 -3.76 -25.92 2.77
C GLY A 134 -2.57 -25.95 1.80
N GLU A 135 -2.53 -26.91 0.88
CA GLU A 135 -1.45 -27.04 -0.13
C GLU A 135 -1.73 -26.10 -1.30
N ILE A 136 -0.67 -25.47 -1.83
CA ILE A 136 -0.75 -24.59 -2.99
C ILE A 136 -1.08 -25.41 -4.24
N VAL A 137 -2.13 -25.01 -4.95
CA VAL A 137 -2.59 -25.63 -6.21
C VAL A 137 -2.56 -24.66 -7.39
N GLU A 138 -2.17 -23.43 -7.19
CA GLU A 138 -2.05 -22.38 -8.19
C GLU A 138 -0.60 -21.89 -8.28
N SER A 139 -0.10 -21.72 -9.50
CA SER A 139 1.20 -21.07 -9.74
C SER A 139 1.08 -19.55 -9.83
N PRO A 140 2.18 -18.78 -9.64
CA PRO A 140 2.20 -17.36 -9.93
C PRO A 140 1.73 -17.01 -11.35
N ARG A 141 2.07 -17.82 -12.34
CA ARG A 141 1.60 -17.68 -13.73
C ARG A 141 0.07 -17.72 -13.81
N GLU A 142 -0.55 -18.76 -13.25
CA GLU A 142 -2.00 -18.94 -13.31
C GLU A 142 -2.74 -17.82 -12.57
N LEU A 143 -2.20 -17.34 -11.44
CA LEU A 143 -2.73 -16.18 -10.74
C LEU A 143 -2.79 -14.96 -11.66
N PHE A 144 -1.66 -14.59 -12.28
CA PHE A 144 -1.63 -13.39 -13.13
C PHE A 144 -2.40 -13.58 -14.45
N GLU A 145 -2.49 -14.80 -14.99
CA GLU A 145 -3.33 -15.11 -16.15
C GLU A 145 -4.82 -14.89 -15.83
N ARG A 146 -5.33 -15.42 -14.68
CA ARG A 146 -6.75 -15.22 -14.35
C ARG A 146 -7.11 -13.76 -14.06
N VAL A 147 -6.17 -12.99 -13.50
CA VAL A 147 -6.36 -11.54 -13.27
C VAL A 147 -6.39 -10.80 -14.61
N ALA A 148 -5.47 -11.09 -15.51
CA ALA A 148 -5.40 -10.46 -16.83
C ALA A 148 -6.63 -10.79 -17.69
N VAL A 149 -7.06 -12.04 -17.71
CA VAL A 149 -8.28 -12.45 -18.43
C VAL A 149 -9.50 -11.66 -17.96
N LEU A 150 -9.74 -11.61 -16.63
CA LEU A 150 -10.89 -10.90 -16.09
C LEU A 150 -10.90 -9.42 -16.50
N SER A 151 -9.75 -8.79 -16.52
CA SER A 151 -9.63 -7.36 -16.86
C SER A 151 -9.96 -7.02 -18.31
N VAL A 152 -9.98 -7.99 -19.21
CA VAL A 152 -10.29 -7.81 -20.65
C VAL A 152 -11.72 -8.22 -21.00
N ILE A 153 -12.42 -8.95 -20.12
CA ILE A 153 -13.83 -9.36 -20.34
C ILE A 153 -14.73 -8.19 -20.80
N PRO A 154 -14.67 -6.98 -20.18
CA PRO A 154 -15.49 -5.86 -20.65
C PRO A 154 -15.21 -5.45 -22.10
N ASP A 155 -13.96 -5.53 -22.55
CA ASP A 155 -13.60 -5.15 -23.92
C ASP A 155 -14.34 -6.01 -24.97
N LEU A 156 -14.66 -7.27 -24.66
CA LEU A 156 -15.43 -8.15 -25.52
C LEU A 156 -16.86 -7.64 -25.72
N LEU A 157 -17.49 -7.15 -24.65
CA LEU A 157 -18.86 -6.67 -24.66
C LEU A 157 -18.99 -5.21 -25.10
N TYR A 158 -17.91 -4.42 -25.05
CA TYR A 158 -17.82 -3.09 -25.63
C TYR A 158 -17.25 -3.10 -27.06
N ASP A 159 -17.09 -4.26 -27.66
CA ASP A 159 -16.72 -4.39 -29.08
C ASP A 159 -17.84 -3.81 -29.96
N GLU A 160 -17.48 -3.01 -30.98
CA GLU A 160 -18.42 -2.33 -31.87
C GLU A 160 -19.38 -3.28 -32.59
N ARG A 161 -19.04 -4.55 -32.73
CA ARG A 161 -19.89 -5.58 -33.37
C ARG A 161 -21.09 -5.95 -32.49
N VAL A 162 -20.94 -5.87 -31.18
CA VAL A 162 -21.94 -6.31 -30.18
C VAL A 162 -22.52 -5.18 -29.34
N PHE A 163 -21.84 -4.02 -29.28
CA PHE A 163 -22.19 -2.88 -28.43
C PHE A 163 -22.63 -1.65 -29.23
N ASP A 164 -23.68 -0.97 -28.76
CA ASP A 164 -24.10 0.35 -29.21
C ASP A 164 -24.26 1.30 -28.02
N ARG A 165 -23.40 2.32 -27.98
CA ARG A 165 -23.44 3.34 -26.94
C ARG A 165 -24.79 4.04 -26.80
N ASN A 166 -25.49 4.26 -27.93
CA ASN A 166 -26.75 5.01 -27.97
C ASN A 166 -27.94 4.19 -27.50
N GLY A 167 -27.80 2.86 -27.43
CA GLY A 167 -28.88 1.95 -27.05
C GLY A 167 -29.95 1.80 -28.10
N GLY A 168 -31.14 1.41 -27.66
CA GLY A 168 -32.33 1.18 -28.54
C GLY A 168 -32.49 -0.26 -29.04
N HIS A 169 -31.73 -1.18 -28.51
CA HIS A 169 -31.77 -2.61 -28.83
C HIS A 169 -32.43 -3.40 -27.66
N GLU A 170 -33.49 -4.09 -27.93
CA GLU A 170 -34.13 -4.98 -26.94
C GLU A 170 -33.63 -6.42 -27.11
N GLN A 171 -33.20 -7.04 -26.01
CA GLN A 171 -32.73 -8.42 -26.01
C GLN A 171 -33.58 -9.29 -25.08
N ASN A 172 -33.84 -10.52 -25.52
CA ASN A 172 -34.46 -11.55 -24.69
C ASN A 172 -33.42 -12.19 -23.77
N LEU A 173 -33.58 -12.06 -22.45
CA LEU A 173 -32.65 -12.55 -21.44
C LEU A 173 -32.89 -14.00 -21.01
N SER A 174 -33.88 -14.71 -21.55
CA SER A 174 -34.21 -16.09 -21.16
C SER A 174 -33.05 -17.07 -21.40
N ALA A 175 -32.29 -16.88 -22.49
CA ALA A 175 -31.11 -17.69 -22.77
C ALA A 175 -29.96 -17.42 -21.75
N LEU A 176 -29.86 -16.20 -21.27
CA LEU A 176 -28.85 -15.82 -20.25
C LEU A 176 -29.03 -16.62 -18.96
N GLU A 177 -30.25 -16.76 -18.47
CA GLU A 177 -30.54 -17.50 -17.25
C GLU A 177 -30.10 -18.98 -17.38
N ARG A 178 -30.32 -19.59 -18.53
CA ARG A 178 -29.84 -20.96 -18.80
C ARG A 178 -28.33 -21.09 -18.68
N TYR A 179 -27.57 -20.11 -19.18
CA TYR A 179 -26.09 -20.10 -19.01
C TYR A 179 -25.70 -19.89 -17.55
N MET A 180 -26.38 -19.02 -16.83
CA MET A 180 -26.10 -18.74 -15.40
C MET A 180 -26.37 -19.95 -14.50
N GLU A 181 -27.39 -20.75 -14.80
CA GLU A 181 -27.72 -21.97 -14.04
C GLU A 181 -26.71 -23.12 -14.26
N ASN A 182 -25.99 -23.10 -15.37
CA ASN A 182 -25.11 -24.20 -15.78
C ASN A 182 -23.62 -23.78 -15.90
N LEU A 183 -23.16 -22.84 -15.08
CA LEU A 183 -21.79 -22.29 -15.15
C LEU A 183 -20.70 -23.36 -15.14
N ASP A 184 -20.88 -24.46 -14.40
CA ASP A 184 -19.87 -25.51 -14.29
C ASP A 184 -19.59 -26.22 -15.63
N GLU A 185 -20.57 -26.26 -16.55
CA GLU A 185 -20.40 -26.84 -17.89
C GLU A 185 -19.50 -25.99 -18.80
N TYR A 186 -19.30 -24.71 -18.44
CA TYR A 186 -18.53 -23.74 -19.22
C TYR A 186 -17.15 -23.47 -18.65
N ASP A 187 -16.75 -24.17 -17.57
CA ASP A 187 -15.44 -23.99 -16.94
C ASP A 187 -14.30 -24.39 -17.89
N GLY A 188 -13.49 -23.42 -18.30
CA GLY A 188 -12.38 -23.62 -19.24
C GLY A 188 -12.79 -23.92 -20.68
N ARG A 189 -14.10 -23.81 -21.04
CA ARG A 189 -14.60 -24.07 -22.40
C ARG A 189 -14.24 -22.98 -23.38
N PHE A 190 -14.32 -21.73 -22.96
CA PHE A 190 -14.04 -20.58 -23.82
C PHE A 190 -12.61 -20.04 -23.59
N SER A 191 -12.12 -19.31 -24.60
CA SER A 191 -10.81 -18.67 -24.54
C SER A 191 -10.80 -17.34 -25.28
N ILE A 192 -9.81 -16.49 -24.92
CA ILE A 192 -9.36 -15.33 -25.70
C ILE A 192 -7.96 -15.71 -26.19
N GLY A 193 -7.85 -16.15 -27.44
CA GLY A 193 -6.61 -16.75 -27.95
C GLY A 193 -6.18 -17.94 -27.09
N ARG A 194 -4.95 -17.91 -26.55
CA ARG A 194 -4.41 -18.97 -25.69
C ARG A 194 -4.92 -18.95 -24.23
N PHE A 195 -5.59 -17.87 -23.80
CA PHE A 195 -6.02 -17.68 -22.41
C PHE A 195 -7.43 -18.22 -22.19
N LYS A 196 -7.54 -19.21 -21.32
CA LYS A 196 -8.82 -19.85 -20.99
C LYS A 196 -9.63 -19.03 -19.99
N LEU A 197 -10.94 -18.99 -20.19
CA LEU A 197 -11.89 -18.43 -19.24
C LEU A 197 -12.35 -19.55 -18.30
N ASN A 198 -12.22 -19.33 -16.99
CA ASN A 198 -12.89 -20.19 -16.01
C ASN A 198 -14.36 -19.77 -15.84
N LYS A 199 -15.14 -20.56 -15.11
CA LYS A 199 -16.58 -20.31 -14.89
C LYS A 199 -16.88 -18.95 -14.25
N TYR A 200 -15.97 -18.41 -13.43
CA TYR A 200 -16.17 -17.10 -12.78
C TYR A 200 -15.90 -15.94 -13.75
N HIS A 201 -14.97 -16.10 -14.70
CA HIS A 201 -14.82 -15.17 -15.81
C HIS A 201 -16.10 -15.13 -16.65
N PHE A 202 -16.63 -16.29 -16.96
CA PHE A 202 -17.86 -16.42 -17.73
C PHE A 202 -19.08 -15.84 -16.98
N GLU A 203 -19.21 -16.11 -15.67
CA GLU A 203 -20.21 -15.48 -14.79
C GLU A 203 -20.17 -13.94 -14.88
N ARG A 204 -18.97 -13.34 -14.87
CA ARG A 204 -18.83 -11.87 -14.95
C ARG A 204 -19.20 -11.34 -16.33
N LEU A 205 -18.85 -12.05 -17.40
CA LEU A 205 -19.28 -11.71 -18.76
C LEU A 205 -20.81 -11.70 -18.86
N LEU A 206 -21.48 -12.74 -18.37
CA LEU A 206 -22.94 -12.83 -18.40
C LEU A 206 -23.62 -11.71 -17.61
N ASN A 207 -23.08 -11.37 -16.42
CA ASN A 207 -23.63 -10.29 -15.61
C ASN A 207 -23.47 -8.92 -16.29
N LEU A 208 -22.32 -8.64 -16.87
CA LEU A 208 -22.11 -7.40 -17.62
C LEU A 208 -22.99 -7.35 -18.87
N TYR A 209 -23.15 -8.47 -19.60
CA TYR A 209 -24.09 -8.53 -20.74
C TYR A 209 -25.50 -8.18 -20.30
N ARG A 210 -25.99 -8.73 -19.15
CA ARG A 210 -27.29 -8.39 -18.59
C ARG A 210 -27.46 -6.90 -18.39
N GLU A 211 -26.52 -6.27 -17.71
CA GLU A 211 -26.56 -4.84 -17.41
C GLU A 211 -26.60 -3.96 -18.68
N LEU A 212 -25.83 -4.32 -19.70
CA LEU A 212 -25.78 -3.60 -20.96
C LEU A 212 -27.05 -3.85 -21.80
N ALA A 213 -27.57 -5.07 -21.77
CA ALA A 213 -28.81 -5.42 -22.45
C ALA A 213 -30.05 -4.72 -21.83
N GLU A 214 -30.12 -4.62 -20.51
CA GLU A 214 -31.16 -3.85 -19.79
C GLU A 214 -31.14 -2.36 -20.14
N LYS A 215 -29.96 -1.81 -20.48
CA LYS A 215 -29.81 -0.45 -21.01
C LYS A 215 -30.09 -0.34 -22.51
N GLY A 216 -30.42 -1.45 -23.15
CA GLY A 216 -30.64 -1.49 -24.59
C GLY A 216 -29.36 -1.34 -25.44
N GLN A 217 -28.20 -1.54 -24.87
CA GLN A 217 -26.89 -1.28 -25.49
C GLN A 217 -26.29 -2.52 -26.18
N MET A 218 -26.89 -3.70 -26.07
CA MET A 218 -26.41 -4.90 -26.76
C MET A 218 -27.14 -5.07 -28.10
N LYS A 219 -26.37 -5.07 -29.20
CA LYS A 219 -26.85 -5.22 -30.57
C LYS A 219 -27.34 -6.63 -30.88
N VAL A 220 -26.73 -7.64 -30.23
CA VAL A 220 -26.91 -9.06 -30.55
C VAL A 220 -27.31 -9.83 -29.29
N PRO A 221 -28.06 -10.97 -29.44
CA PRO A 221 -28.43 -11.81 -28.32
C PRO A 221 -27.19 -12.50 -27.70
N ILE A 222 -27.32 -12.92 -26.46
CA ILE A 222 -26.21 -13.59 -25.74
C ILE A 222 -25.70 -14.84 -26.45
N ASP A 223 -26.59 -15.62 -27.10
CA ASP A 223 -26.21 -16.81 -27.86
C ASP A 223 -25.23 -16.47 -29.01
N GLU A 224 -25.39 -15.32 -29.65
CA GLU A 224 -24.48 -14.87 -30.69
C GLU A 224 -23.12 -14.46 -30.11
N VAL A 225 -23.10 -13.79 -28.96
CA VAL A 225 -21.85 -13.50 -28.22
C VAL A 225 -21.12 -14.79 -27.88
N ILE A 226 -21.83 -15.82 -27.42
CA ILE A 226 -21.26 -17.13 -27.11
C ILE A 226 -20.70 -17.79 -28.39
N GLN A 227 -21.39 -17.74 -29.51
CA GLN A 227 -20.88 -18.23 -30.79
C GLN A 227 -19.60 -17.48 -31.22
N MET A 228 -19.58 -16.18 -31.02
CA MET A 228 -18.39 -15.38 -31.31
C MET A 228 -17.19 -15.82 -30.45
N LEU A 229 -17.40 -16.16 -29.17
CA LEU A 229 -16.36 -16.73 -28.29
C LEU A 229 -15.91 -18.11 -28.79
N GLU A 230 -16.83 -19.00 -29.13
CA GLU A 230 -16.54 -20.35 -29.65
C GLU A 230 -15.76 -20.33 -30.97
N ASN A 231 -16.05 -19.37 -31.84
CA ASN A 231 -15.44 -19.22 -33.15
C ASN A 231 -14.13 -18.38 -33.12
N GLY A 232 -13.64 -17.96 -31.94
CA GLY A 232 -12.43 -17.16 -31.81
C GLY A 232 -12.56 -15.72 -32.34
N ALA A 233 -13.79 -15.19 -32.50
CA ALA A 233 -14.00 -13.83 -33.00
C ALA A 233 -13.44 -12.74 -32.08
N PHE A 234 -13.19 -13.06 -30.80
CA PHE A 234 -12.58 -12.20 -29.80
C PHE A 234 -11.08 -12.43 -29.58
N ASP A 235 -10.45 -13.33 -30.33
CA ASP A 235 -9.00 -13.63 -30.22
C ASP A 235 -8.13 -12.40 -30.50
N LYS A 236 -8.65 -11.38 -31.20
CA LYS A 236 -7.97 -10.09 -31.39
C LYS A 236 -7.64 -9.38 -30.06
N TYR A 237 -8.28 -9.75 -28.94
CA TYR A 237 -8.00 -9.23 -27.61
C TYR A 237 -6.93 -10.01 -26.84
N GLU A 238 -6.35 -11.08 -27.43
CA GLU A 238 -5.27 -11.86 -26.84
C GLU A 238 -4.08 -10.97 -26.48
N ASP A 239 -3.70 -10.04 -27.38
CA ASP A 239 -2.59 -9.11 -27.15
C ASP A 239 -2.84 -8.20 -25.93
N GLU A 240 -4.08 -7.82 -25.65
CA GLU A 240 -4.43 -7.01 -24.47
C GLU A 240 -4.31 -7.84 -23.18
N VAL A 241 -4.75 -9.10 -23.19
CA VAL A 241 -4.57 -10.03 -22.05
C VAL A 241 -3.08 -10.27 -21.80
N GLU A 242 -2.30 -10.55 -22.87
CA GLU A 242 -0.84 -10.75 -22.78
C GLU A 242 -0.14 -9.50 -22.23
N GLU A 243 -0.57 -8.30 -22.62
CA GLU A 243 0.02 -7.06 -22.15
C GLU A 243 -0.20 -6.86 -20.64
N TYR A 244 -1.43 -7.05 -20.11
CA TYR A 244 -1.67 -6.98 -18.67
C TYR A 244 -0.91 -8.07 -17.91
N PHE A 245 -0.88 -9.30 -18.44
CA PHE A 245 -0.10 -10.39 -17.86
C PHE A 245 1.40 -10.04 -17.82
N ARG A 246 1.95 -9.50 -18.90
CA ARG A 246 3.35 -9.09 -19.01
C ARG A 246 3.69 -7.96 -18.03
N LEU A 247 2.85 -6.94 -17.96
CA LEU A 247 3.07 -5.79 -17.07
C LEU A 247 3.07 -6.19 -15.60
N MET A 248 2.13 -7.06 -15.17
CA MET A 248 2.09 -7.58 -13.79
C MET A 248 3.26 -8.51 -13.49
N THR A 249 3.55 -9.49 -14.36
CA THR A 249 4.65 -10.45 -14.15
C THR A 249 6.04 -9.84 -14.29
N SER A 250 6.16 -8.67 -14.92
CA SER A 250 7.37 -7.85 -14.95
C SER A 250 7.41 -6.83 -13.80
N GLN A 251 6.42 -6.86 -12.90
CA GLN A 251 6.34 -6.00 -11.72
C GLN A 251 6.26 -4.50 -12.06
N VAL A 252 5.71 -4.15 -13.23
CA VAL A 252 5.53 -2.76 -13.68
C VAL A 252 4.35 -2.10 -12.98
N PHE A 253 3.26 -2.84 -12.77
CA PHE A 253 2.17 -2.45 -11.88
C PHE A 253 1.58 -3.65 -11.15
N MET A 254 0.90 -3.38 -10.06
CA MET A 254 0.13 -4.39 -9.32
C MET A 254 -1.26 -3.84 -8.99
N PRO A 255 -2.33 -4.60 -9.24
CA PRO A 255 -3.65 -4.31 -8.68
C PRO A 255 -3.62 -4.44 -7.16
N ASN A 256 -4.64 -3.90 -6.49
CA ASN A 256 -4.80 -4.07 -5.06
C ASN A 256 -4.96 -5.55 -4.65
N SER A 257 -4.73 -5.86 -3.37
CA SER A 257 -4.80 -7.23 -2.87
C SER A 257 -6.14 -7.93 -3.12
N PRO A 258 -7.32 -7.30 -2.90
CA PRO A 258 -8.59 -7.94 -3.24
C PRO A 258 -8.70 -8.34 -4.72
N ALA A 259 -8.25 -7.49 -5.65
CA ALA A 259 -8.28 -7.82 -7.08
C ALA A 259 -7.37 -9.01 -7.40
N LEU A 260 -6.14 -9.06 -6.88
CA LEU A 260 -5.24 -10.21 -7.07
C LEU A 260 -5.82 -11.50 -6.49
N ILE A 261 -6.46 -11.42 -5.31
CA ILE A 261 -7.01 -12.60 -4.63
C ILE A 261 -8.28 -13.08 -5.33
N ASN A 262 -9.23 -12.19 -5.64
CA ASN A 262 -10.60 -12.54 -5.97
C ASN A 262 -10.90 -12.58 -7.47
N SER A 263 -10.03 -12.07 -8.37
CA SER A 263 -10.22 -12.16 -9.82
C SER A 263 -10.37 -13.62 -10.26
N GLY A 264 -11.42 -13.93 -11.03
CA GLY A 264 -11.68 -15.29 -11.49
C GLY A 264 -11.95 -16.28 -10.36
N ARG A 265 -12.52 -15.84 -9.23
CA ARG A 265 -12.87 -16.65 -8.05
C ARG A 265 -14.28 -16.33 -7.55
N PRO A 266 -14.88 -17.18 -6.67
CA PRO A 266 -16.26 -17.06 -6.22
C PRO A 266 -16.63 -15.72 -5.59
N LEU A 267 -15.74 -15.15 -4.77
CA LEU A 267 -15.98 -13.87 -4.12
C LEU A 267 -16.04 -12.71 -5.12
N GLY A 268 -15.16 -12.70 -6.14
CA GLY A 268 -15.19 -11.77 -7.25
C GLY A 268 -15.10 -10.27 -6.90
N MET A 269 -14.91 -9.90 -5.65
CA MET A 269 -14.83 -8.51 -5.20
C MET A 269 -13.43 -7.93 -5.45
N LEU A 270 -13.34 -6.86 -6.22
CA LEU A 270 -12.07 -6.29 -6.69
C LEU A 270 -11.70 -4.97 -6.01
N SER A 271 -12.63 -4.33 -5.30
CA SER A 271 -12.41 -3.06 -4.62
C SER A 271 -11.72 -3.27 -3.27
N ALA A 272 -10.90 -2.29 -2.86
CA ALA A 272 -10.19 -2.35 -1.58
C ALA A 272 -10.78 -1.42 -0.51
N CYS A 273 -11.40 -0.31 -0.92
CA CYS A 273 -11.76 0.83 -0.08
C CYS A 273 -13.26 1.08 -0.16
N PHE A 274 -13.89 1.29 1.01
CA PHE A 274 -15.33 1.47 1.13
C PHE A 274 -15.65 2.49 2.23
N VAL A 275 -16.76 3.19 2.09
CA VAL A 275 -17.37 4.00 3.14
C VAL A 275 -18.78 3.48 3.42
N VAL A 276 -19.07 3.25 4.69
CA VAL A 276 -20.37 2.73 5.18
C VAL A 276 -21.06 3.83 6.00
N PRO A 277 -22.32 4.15 5.71
CA PRO A 277 -23.09 5.11 6.50
C PRO A 277 -23.49 4.54 7.87
N ILE A 278 -23.74 5.44 8.82
CA ILE A 278 -24.36 5.13 10.09
C ILE A 278 -25.27 6.29 10.49
N GLU A 279 -26.54 5.99 10.81
CA GLU A 279 -27.53 6.98 11.26
C GLU A 279 -27.83 6.75 12.74
N ASP A 280 -28.46 7.77 13.39
CA ASP A 280 -28.73 7.78 14.83
C ASP A 280 -29.94 6.95 15.23
N ASP A 281 -29.99 5.71 14.78
CA ASP A 281 -30.97 4.71 15.14
C ASP A 281 -30.36 3.30 15.19
N MET A 282 -30.95 2.40 15.97
CA MET A 282 -30.40 1.06 16.23
C MET A 282 -30.39 0.18 14.97
N GLU A 283 -31.36 0.33 14.08
CA GLU A 283 -31.44 -0.48 12.85
C GLU A 283 -30.28 -0.11 11.92
N SER A 284 -30.03 1.19 11.72
CA SER A 284 -28.89 1.68 10.95
C SER A 284 -27.55 1.29 11.54
N ILE A 285 -27.40 1.37 12.87
CA ILE A 285 -26.17 0.96 13.57
C ILE A 285 -25.88 -0.53 13.34
N MET A 286 -26.91 -1.39 13.49
CA MET A 286 -26.75 -2.83 13.27
C MET A 286 -26.53 -3.14 11.78
N LYS A 287 -27.16 -2.39 10.86
CA LYS A 287 -26.90 -2.52 9.41
C LYS A 287 -25.45 -2.15 9.10
N ALA A 288 -24.91 -1.09 9.67
CA ALA A 288 -23.50 -0.72 9.49
C ALA A 288 -22.55 -1.85 9.95
N ALA A 289 -22.82 -2.49 11.07
CA ALA A 289 -22.07 -3.65 11.56
C ALA A 289 -22.14 -4.85 10.59
N HIS A 290 -23.33 -5.15 10.05
CA HIS A 290 -23.53 -6.15 9.02
C HIS A 290 -22.76 -5.82 7.73
N ASP A 291 -22.85 -4.59 7.24
CA ASP A 291 -22.23 -4.16 6.00
C ASP A 291 -20.70 -4.20 6.11
N VAL A 292 -20.13 -3.79 7.25
CA VAL A 292 -18.71 -3.95 7.57
C VAL A 292 -18.30 -5.43 7.49
N ALA A 293 -19.07 -6.33 8.09
CA ALA A 293 -18.79 -7.77 8.07
C ALA A 293 -18.76 -8.31 6.62
N MET A 294 -19.71 -7.92 5.78
CA MET A 294 -19.81 -8.38 4.38
C MET A 294 -18.65 -7.87 3.53
N ILE A 295 -18.26 -6.60 3.71
CA ILE A 295 -17.12 -6.00 3.02
C ILE A 295 -15.81 -6.65 3.44
N GLN A 296 -15.58 -6.81 4.76
CA GLN A 296 -14.35 -7.38 5.30
C GLN A 296 -14.20 -8.87 4.98
N LYS A 297 -15.28 -9.63 4.93
CA LYS A 297 -15.31 -11.02 4.44
C LYS A 297 -14.71 -11.12 3.03
N ALA A 298 -14.97 -10.14 2.18
CA ALA A 298 -14.46 -10.08 0.82
C ALA A 298 -13.05 -9.45 0.72
N GLY A 299 -12.50 -8.93 1.82
CA GLY A 299 -11.14 -8.36 1.90
C GLY A 299 -11.06 -6.86 1.78
N GLY A 300 -12.20 -6.14 1.82
CA GLY A 300 -12.25 -4.67 1.81
C GLY A 300 -11.97 -4.06 3.17
N GLY A 301 -11.51 -2.79 3.17
CA GLY A 301 -11.40 -1.93 4.34
C GLY A 301 -12.53 -0.89 4.36
N THR A 302 -13.03 -0.53 5.53
CA THR A 302 -14.20 0.32 5.69
C THR A 302 -13.87 1.61 6.43
N GLY A 303 -14.54 2.71 6.06
CA GLY A 303 -14.53 3.96 6.80
C GLY A 303 -15.94 4.36 7.23
N ILE A 304 -16.07 4.93 8.42
CA ILE A 304 -17.34 5.34 9.00
C ILE A 304 -17.17 6.69 9.70
N ASN A 305 -18.04 7.64 9.39
CA ASN A 305 -18.16 8.88 10.13
C ASN A 305 -19.25 8.74 11.18
N PHE A 306 -18.87 8.74 12.45
CA PHE A 306 -19.77 8.53 13.59
C PHE A 306 -20.47 9.80 14.06
N SER A 307 -20.25 10.95 13.42
CA SER A 307 -20.70 12.26 13.90
C SER A 307 -22.21 12.48 13.82
N LYS A 308 -22.94 11.63 13.10
CA LYS A 308 -24.42 11.65 13.09
C LYS A 308 -25.03 11.08 14.37
N LEU A 309 -24.30 10.23 15.12
CA LEU A 309 -24.78 9.62 16.35
C LEU A 309 -24.86 10.66 17.47
N ARG A 310 -25.95 10.63 18.24
CA ARG A 310 -26.11 11.49 19.44
C ARG A 310 -25.00 11.24 20.45
N PRO A 311 -24.61 12.29 21.22
CA PRO A 311 -23.56 12.15 22.22
C PRO A 311 -23.95 11.25 23.38
N GLU A 312 -22.95 10.74 24.12
CA GLU A 312 -23.15 10.00 25.35
C GLU A 312 -23.97 10.80 26.37
N GLY A 313 -24.90 10.15 27.03
CA GLY A 313 -25.76 10.77 28.01
C GLY A 313 -26.98 11.52 27.44
N ASP A 314 -27.11 11.68 26.12
CA ASP A 314 -28.28 12.27 25.49
C ASP A 314 -29.52 11.36 25.64
N LEU A 315 -30.70 11.94 25.57
CA LEU A 315 -31.96 11.24 25.85
C LEU A 315 -32.28 10.24 24.74
N VAL A 316 -32.56 9.00 25.12
CA VAL A 316 -33.15 7.97 24.25
C VAL A 316 -34.67 8.02 24.39
N GLY A 317 -35.37 8.60 23.39
CA GLY A 317 -36.82 8.92 23.50
C GLY A 317 -37.72 7.69 23.72
N THR A 318 -37.33 6.51 23.27
CA THR A 318 -38.09 5.26 23.42
C THR A 318 -37.99 4.63 24.80
N THR A 319 -36.90 4.82 25.50
CA THR A 319 -36.58 4.17 26.80
C THR A 319 -36.41 5.14 27.96
N THR A 320 -36.39 6.44 27.66
CA THR A 320 -36.05 7.53 28.61
C THR A 320 -34.71 7.35 29.32
N GLY A 321 -33.84 6.49 28.74
CA GLY A 321 -32.47 6.24 29.19
C GLY A 321 -31.45 7.16 28.56
N ALA A 322 -30.18 7.03 28.99
CA ALA A 322 -29.05 7.76 28.44
C ALA A 322 -28.42 7.02 27.24
N ALA A 323 -28.06 7.75 26.19
CA ALA A 323 -27.36 7.23 25.03
C ALA A 323 -25.91 6.81 25.38
N SER A 324 -25.42 5.80 24.70
CA SER A 324 -24.05 5.26 24.87
C SER A 324 -22.97 6.08 24.16
N GLY A 325 -23.36 6.89 23.16
CA GLY A 325 -22.47 7.71 22.35
C GLY A 325 -21.67 6.93 21.27
N PRO A 326 -21.02 7.66 20.34
CA PRO A 326 -20.35 7.10 19.17
C PRO A 326 -19.21 6.13 19.51
N VAL A 327 -18.39 6.42 20.52
CA VAL A 327 -17.24 5.57 20.89
C VAL A 327 -17.70 4.17 21.32
N SER A 328 -18.83 4.04 22.00
CA SER A 328 -19.39 2.75 22.40
C SER A 328 -19.79 1.89 21.19
N PHE A 329 -20.36 2.50 20.15
CA PHE A 329 -20.70 1.80 18.91
C PHE A 329 -19.47 1.47 18.04
N MET A 330 -18.38 2.23 18.17
CA MET A 330 -17.10 1.83 17.58
C MET A 330 -16.60 0.51 18.17
N HIS A 331 -16.76 0.26 19.46
CA HIS A 331 -16.40 -1.04 20.07
C HIS A 331 -17.22 -2.20 19.52
N LEU A 332 -18.51 -2.00 19.18
CA LEU A 332 -19.31 -3.01 18.51
C LEU A 332 -18.70 -3.39 17.16
N ILE A 333 -18.37 -2.41 16.35
CA ILE A 333 -17.78 -2.64 15.00
C ILE A 333 -16.36 -3.19 15.10
N ASP A 334 -15.58 -2.78 16.09
CA ASP A 334 -14.25 -3.35 16.36
C ASP A 334 -14.34 -4.85 16.65
N ALA A 335 -15.30 -5.25 17.48
CA ALA A 335 -15.57 -6.67 17.79
C ALA A 335 -15.98 -7.46 16.54
N VAL A 336 -16.81 -6.90 15.67
CA VAL A 336 -17.14 -7.51 14.36
C VAL A 336 -15.88 -7.73 13.53
N SER A 337 -15.03 -6.72 13.42
CA SER A 337 -13.78 -6.78 12.63
C SER A 337 -12.76 -7.76 13.24
N ASP A 338 -12.79 -7.97 14.54
CA ASP A 338 -11.89 -8.92 15.21
C ASP A 338 -12.28 -10.38 14.91
N VAL A 339 -13.57 -10.63 14.75
CA VAL A 339 -14.11 -11.97 14.44
C VAL A 339 -14.05 -12.26 12.94
N ILE A 340 -14.35 -11.28 12.08
CA ILE A 340 -14.42 -11.45 10.63
C ILE A 340 -13.03 -11.31 10.00
N LYS A 341 -12.50 -12.42 9.50
CA LYS A 341 -11.20 -12.46 8.79
C LYS A 341 -11.40 -13.11 7.44
N GLN A 342 -10.90 -12.50 6.39
CA GLN A 342 -10.94 -13.08 5.04
C GLN A 342 -10.09 -14.37 5.01
N GLY A 343 -10.71 -15.53 5.22
CA GLY A 343 -10.03 -16.84 5.15
C GLY A 343 -8.71 -16.95 5.93
N GLY A 344 -8.52 -16.11 6.98
CA GLY A 344 -7.25 -16.00 7.70
C GLY A 344 -6.16 -15.17 7.00
N VAL A 345 -6.44 -14.63 5.80
CA VAL A 345 -5.44 -14.02 4.90
C VAL A 345 -5.26 -12.53 5.18
N ARG A 346 -6.35 -11.79 5.42
CA ARG A 346 -6.32 -10.34 5.67
C ARG A 346 -7.19 -9.98 6.86
N ARG A 347 -6.64 -9.22 7.81
CA ARG A 347 -7.40 -8.66 8.93
C ARG A 347 -8.25 -7.48 8.44
N GLY A 348 -9.47 -7.36 8.95
CA GLY A 348 -10.32 -6.19 8.72
C GLY A 348 -9.66 -4.93 9.30
N ALA A 349 -9.86 -3.80 8.64
CA ALA A 349 -9.42 -2.50 9.12
C ALA A 349 -10.53 -1.48 8.91
N ASN A 350 -10.72 -0.60 9.89
CA ASN A 350 -11.70 0.48 9.85
C ASN A 350 -11.01 1.84 10.00
N MET A 351 -11.60 2.88 9.43
CA MET A 351 -11.41 4.27 9.80
C MET A 351 -12.63 4.70 10.61
N GLY A 352 -12.40 5.18 11.81
CA GLY A 352 -13.42 5.88 12.62
C GLY A 352 -13.16 7.38 12.56
N ILE A 353 -14.15 8.14 12.13
CA ILE A 353 -14.07 9.60 12.07
C ILE A 353 -15.10 10.17 13.04
N LEU A 354 -14.69 11.16 13.83
CA LEU A 354 -15.58 12.05 14.55
C LEU A 354 -15.20 13.50 14.23
N GLU A 355 -16.19 14.30 13.84
CA GLU A 355 -15.94 15.69 13.49
C GLU A 355 -15.79 16.54 14.75
N VAL A 356 -14.93 17.55 14.65
CA VAL A 356 -14.47 18.35 15.78
C VAL A 356 -15.58 19.07 16.55
N TRP A 357 -16.71 19.35 15.89
CA TRP A 357 -17.89 20.01 16.48
C TRP A 357 -18.76 19.07 17.32
N HIS A 358 -18.48 17.74 17.30
CA HIS A 358 -19.29 16.77 18.04
C HIS A 358 -19.03 16.86 19.56
N PRO A 359 -20.07 16.75 20.44
CA PRO A 359 -19.90 16.87 21.88
C PRO A 359 -18.93 15.86 22.50
N ASP A 360 -18.81 14.67 21.92
CA ASP A 360 -17.91 13.59 22.42
C ASP A 360 -16.51 13.63 21.81
N VAL A 361 -16.08 14.72 21.16
CA VAL A 361 -14.77 14.81 20.50
C VAL A 361 -13.60 14.59 21.46
N GLU A 362 -13.65 15.13 22.66
CA GLU A 362 -12.62 14.91 23.69
C GLU A 362 -12.52 13.43 24.05
N LYS A 363 -13.66 12.76 24.27
CA LYS A 363 -13.69 11.31 24.54
C LYS A 363 -13.16 10.47 23.39
N PHE A 364 -13.47 10.87 22.15
CA PHE A 364 -12.99 10.20 20.94
C PHE A 364 -11.47 10.32 20.80
N ILE A 365 -10.89 11.48 21.11
CA ILE A 365 -9.42 11.68 21.09
C ILE A 365 -8.72 10.68 22.01
N HIS A 366 -9.33 10.35 23.15
CA HIS A 366 -8.80 9.40 24.13
C HIS A 366 -9.24 7.94 23.91
N ALA A 367 -10.02 7.64 22.86
CA ALA A 367 -10.62 6.31 22.68
C ALA A 367 -9.62 5.14 22.59
N LYS A 368 -8.35 5.42 22.29
CA LYS A 368 -7.27 4.42 22.23
C LYS A 368 -6.36 4.39 23.45
N GLU A 369 -6.68 5.11 24.50
CA GLU A 369 -5.99 4.97 25.79
C GLU A 369 -6.33 3.62 26.44
N LYS A 370 -5.31 2.95 26.95
CA LYS A 370 -5.51 1.72 27.73
C LYS A 370 -6.10 2.07 29.10
N ASN A 371 -7.39 1.99 29.24
CA ASN A 371 -8.03 1.93 30.55
C ASN A 371 -8.10 0.46 31.00
N VAL A 372 -7.83 0.21 32.30
CA VAL A 372 -7.91 -1.14 32.86
C VAL A 372 -9.32 -1.70 32.63
N GLY A 373 -9.42 -2.79 31.86
CA GLY A 373 -10.68 -3.50 31.60
C GLY A 373 -11.41 -3.13 30.29
N THR A 374 -10.89 -2.24 29.42
CA THR A 374 -11.46 -1.92 28.11
C THR A 374 -10.60 -2.46 26.97
N ASN A 375 -11.26 -3.06 25.95
CA ASN A 375 -10.58 -3.41 24.71
C ASN A 375 -10.15 -2.12 23.99
N VAL A 376 -8.88 -2.05 23.61
CA VAL A 376 -8.39 -1.01 22.71
C VAL A 376 -9.02 -1.24 21.35
N LEU A 377 -9.46 -0.17 20.65
CA LEU A 377 -9.99 -0.22 19.28
C LEU A 377 -8.87 -0.64 18.29
N SER A 378 -8.50 -1.93 18.29
CA SER A 378 -7.32 -2.44 17.62
C SER A 378 -7.48 -2.57 16.10
N ASN A 379 -8.74 -2.61 15.60
CA ASN A 379 -9.06 -2.70 14.18
C ASN A 379 -9.50 -1.35 13.59
N PHE A 380 -9.38 -0.27 14.37
CA PHE A 380 -9.64 1.09 13.93
C PHE A 380 -8.35 1.91 13.80
N ASN A 381 -8.23 2.64 12.72
CA ASN A 381 -7.53 3.92 12.70
C ASN A 381 -8.57 4.99 13.05
N ILE A 382 -8.22 5.96 13.85
CA ILE A 382 -9.14 7.03 14.22
C ILE A 382 -8.62 8.38 13.75
N SER A 383 -9.52 9.25 13.29
CA SER A 383 -9.17 10.60 12.83
C SER A 383 -10.23 11.62 13.24
N VAL A 384 -9.78 12.79 13.68
CA VAL A 384 -10.67 13.92 13.92
C VAL A 384 -10.90 14.64 12.59
N GLY A 385 -12.17 14.80 12.21
CA GLY A 385 -12.58 15.56 11.02
C GLY A 385 -12.59 17.06 11.34
N LEU A 386 -11.71 17.81 10.69
CA LEU A 386 -11.55 19.24 10.90
C LEU A 386 -12.16 20.03 9.73
N TRP A 387 -12.75 21.19 10.06
CA TRP A 387 -13.34 22.14 9.12
C TRP A 387 -12.71 23.51 9.29
N GLU A 388 -12.87 24.38 8.31
CA GLU A 388 -12.31 25.74 8.27
C GLU A 388 -12.69 26.57 9.50
N ASP A 389 -13.93 26.47 9.97
CA ASP A 389 -14.45 27.20 11.13
C ASP A 389 -13.68 26.90 12.44
N PHE A 390 -13.18 25.69 12.61
CA PHE A 390 -12.30 25.33 13.73
C PHE A 390 -10.96 26.11 13.66
N TRP A 391 -10.38 26.16 12.47
CA TRP A 391 -9.12 26.89 12.25
C TRP A 391 -9.29 28.40 12.40
N GLU A 392 -10.43 28.93 11.98
CA GLU A 392 -10.77 30.34 12.20
C GLU A 392 -10.93 30.65 13.68
N ALA A 393 -11.66 29.80 14.43
CA ALA A 393 -11.78 29.93 15.89
C ALA A 393 -10.43 29.89 16.58
N LEU A 394 -9.55 28.95 16.18
CA LEU A 394 -8.18 28.85 16.70
C LEU A 394 -7.37 30.11 16.41
N LYS A 395 -7.42 30.61 15.16
CA LYS A 395 -6.73 31.81 14.71
C LYS A 395 -7.19 33.06 15.47
N GLU A 396 -8.48 33.20 15.69
CA GLU A 396 -9.06 34.35 16.36
C GLU A 396 -9.03 34.24 17.89
N GLY A 397 -8.73 33.05 18.44
CA GLY A 397 -8.80 32.81 19.89
C GLY A 397 -10.21 32.83 20.45
N LYS A 398 -11.20 32.50 19.61
CA LYS A 398 -12.61 32.40 19.99
C LYS A 398 -12.94 31.01 20.54
N ARG A 399 -13.96 30.93 21.41
CA ARG A 399 -14.50 29.63 21.83
C ARG A 399 -15.17 28.96 20.65
N TYR A 400 -15.04 27.61 20.59
CA TYR A 400 -15.60 26.79 19.52
C TYR A 400 -16.85 26.02 20.04
N PRO A 401 -18.01 26.12 19.36
CA PRO A 401 -19.22 25.47 19.83
C PRO A 401 -19.23 23.98 19.49
N LEU A 402 -19.64 23.15 20.43
CA LEU A 402 -19.98 21.74 20.19
C LEU A 402 -21.48 21.60 20.03
N ILE A 403 -21.89 20.91 18.97
CA ILE A 403 -23.28 20.82 18.51
C ILE A 403 -23.80 19.41 18.66
N ASN A 404 -24.97 19.25 19.30
CA ASN A 404 -25.65 17.98 19.34
C ASN A 404 -26.23 17.65 17.94
N PRO A 405 -25.81 16.56 17.26
CA PRO A 405 -26.27 16.26 15.90
C PRO A 405 -27.77 15.98 15.82
N ARG A 406 -28.40 15.51 16.88
CA ARG A 406 -29.83 15.19 16.94
C ARG A 406 -30.70 16.46 17.05
N THR A 407 -30.31 17.42 17.88
CA THR A 407 -31.11 18.63 18.12
C THR A 407 -30.66 19.84 17.32
N GLY A 408 -29.42 19.84 16.81
CA GLY A 408 -28.77 21.00 16.18
C GLY A 408 -28.38 22.09 17.17
N GLU A 409 -28.55 21.88 18.47
CA GLU A 409 -28.28 22.82 19.52
C GLU A 409 -26.85 22.78 20.03
N LYS A 410 -26.35 23.93 20.44
CA LYS A 410 -25.06 24.06 21.12
C LYS A 410 -25.15 23.42 22.51
N THR A 411 -24.30 22.42 22.77
CA THR A 411 -24.23 21.75 24.10
C THR A 411 -23.26 22.46 25.03
N LYS A 412 -22.07 22.77 24.53
CA LYS A 412 -21.01 23.49 25.27
C LYS A 412 -20.09 24.22 24.28
N GLU A 413 -19.22 25.04 24.81
CA GLU A 413 -18.11 25.66 24.07
C GLU A 413 -16.79 25.20 24.65
N ILE A 414 -15.83 24.94 23.79
CA ILE A 414 -14.47 24.59 24.15
C ILE A 414 -13.46 25.65 23.73
N ASP A 415 -12.28 25.62 24.33
CA ASP A 415 -11.13 26.34 23.83
C ASP A 415 -10.48 25.52 22.70
N PRO A 416 -10.49 26.00 21.43
CA PRO A 416 -9.92 25.24 20.32
C PRO A 416 -8.41 25.02 20.46
N LYS A 417 -7.69 25.90 21.17
CA LYS A 417 -6.27 25.70 21.46
C LYS A 417 -6.05 24.49 22.37
N SER A 418 -6.78 24.41 23.46
CA SER A 418 -6.67 23.26 24.39
C SER A 418 -7.02 21.95 23.72
N LEU A 419 -8.09 21.91 22.92
CA LEU A 419 -8.46 20.70 22.16
C LEU A 419 -7.39 20.30 21.15
N PHE A 420 -6.78 21.26 20.45
CA PHE A 420 -5.72 20.99 19.48
C PHE A 420 -4.43 20.50 20.16
N GLU A 421 -4.09 21.02 21.33
CA GLU A 421 -2.98 20.56 22.15
C GLU A 421 -3.20 19.11 22.66
N GLU A 422 -4.42 18.80 23.09
CA GLU A 422 -4.81 17.45 23.52
C GLU A 422 -4.76 16.44 22.35
N LEU A 423 -5.29 16.81 21.20
CA LEU A 423 -5.22 16.00 19.97
C LEU A 423 -3.76 15.71 19.58
N ALA A 424 -2.90 16.73 19.57
CA ALA A 424 -1.49 16.57 19.24
C ALA A 424 -0.74 15.72 20.30
N PHE A 425 -1.08 15.86 21.57
CA PHE A 425 -0.51 15.04 22.64
C PHE A 425 -0.86 13.55 22.48
N MET A 426 -2.13 13.24 22.18
CA MET A 426 -2.53 11.85 21.97
C MET A 426 -1.89 11.23 20.72
N ALA A 427 -1.81 11.97 19.63
CA ALA A 427 -1.11 11.54 18.43
C ALA A 427 0.39 11.30 18.69
N TRP A 428 1.04 12.16 19.48
CA TRP A 428 2.42 11.98 19.92
C TRP A 428 2.59 10.72 20.79
N ALA A 429 1.65 10.47 21.71
CA ALA A 429 1.72 9.39 22.67
C ALA A 429 1.35 8.01 22.07
N LYS A 430 0.39 7.97 21.13
CA LYS A 430 -0.25 6.74 20.63
C LYS A 430 -0.26 6.60 19.11
N ALA A 431 0.26 7.54 18.34
CA ALA A 431 0.14 7.65 16.88
C ALA A 431 -1.32 7.81 16.37
N ASP A 432 -2.27 8.01 17.27
CA ASP A 432 -3.70 8.24 16.99
C ASP A 432 -4.23 9.32 17.97
N PRO A 433 -5.20 10.14 17.57
CA PRO A 433 -5.85 10.21 16.25
C PRO A 433 -4.99 10.90 15.17
N GLY A 434 -5.22 10.52 13.91
CA GLY A 434 -4.88 11.36 12.76
C GLY A 434 -5.88 12.51 12.59
N VAL A 435 -5.71 13.29 11.53
CA VAL A 435 -6.64 14.37 11.15
C VAL A 435 -7.02 14.27 9.70
N VAL A 436 -8.27 14.63 9.39
CA VAL A 436 -8.81 14.73 8.04
C VAL A 436 -9.37 16.15 7.87
N PHE A 437 -9.00 16.82 6.77
CA PHE A 437 -9.38 18.21 6.49
C PHE A 437 -10.51 18.23 5.46
N PHE A 438 -11.74 18.27 5.91
CA PHE A 438 -12.91 18.15 5.05
C PHE A 438 -13.14 19.35 4.13
N ASP A 439 -12.76 20.53 4.56
CA ASP A 439 -12.79 21.71 3.70
C ASP A 439 -11.80 21.60 2.54
N VAL A 440 -10.60 21.03 2.78
CA VAL A 440 -9.60 20.77 1.73
C VAL A 440 -10.09 19.70 0.75
N ILE A 441 -10.67 18.59 1.27
CA ILE A 441 -11.25 17.53 0.44
C ILE A 441 -12.34 18.09 -0.49
N ASN A 442 -13.22 18.94 0.04
CA ASN A 442 -14.39 19.44 -0.68
C ASN A 442 -14.11 20.72 -1.49
N ARG A 443 -12.98 21.38 -1.32
CA ARG A 443 -12.60 22.60 -2.06
C ARG A 443 -12.66 22.43 -3.56
N ARG A 444 -12.18 21.28 -4.06
CA ARG A 444 -12.19 20.93 -5.49
C ARG A 444 -13.11 19.73 -5.79
N ASN A 445 -14.13 19.54 -4.99
CA ASN A 445 -15.07 18.45 -5.19
C ASN A 445 -16.04 18.76 -6.34
N VAL A 446 -15.73 18.26 -7.51
CA VAL A 446 -16.54 18.44 -8.72
C VAL A 446 -17.82 17.60 -8.73
N LEU A 447 -17.91 16.57 -7.87
CA LEU A 447 -19.06 15.67 -7.77
C LEU A 447 -20.15 16.21 -6.83
N GLU A 448 -19.85 17.20 -5.99
CA GLU A 448 -20.78 17.74 -4.98
C GLU A 448 -22.15 18.15 -5.57
N PRO A 449 -22.23 18.85 -6.73
CA PRO A 449 -23.54 19.22 -7.30
C PRO A 449 -24.39 18.00 -7.72
N ALA A 450 -23.73 16.93 -8.14
CA ALA A 450 -24.41 15.70 -8.55
C ALA A 450 -24.86 14.82 -7.39
N LYS A 451 -24.11 14.86 -6.27
CA LYS A 451 -24.39 14.09 -5.05
C LYS A 451 -25.30 14.85 -4.08
N GLY A 452 -25.32 16.19 -4.13
CA GLY A 452 -26.09 17.06 -3.24
C GLY A 452 -25.54 17.14 -1.82
N GLU A 453 -24.32 16.63 -1.58
CA GLU A 453 -23.67 16.59 -0.27
C GLU A 453 -22.15 16.65 -0.40
N LYS A 454 -21.48 16.96 0.70
CA LYS A 454 -20.02 16.95 0.83
C LYS A 454 -19.50 15.56 1.21
N ILE A 455 -18.27 15.25 0.81
CA ILE A 455 -17.55 14.08 1.31
C ILE A 455 -17.20 14.30 2.78
N ARG A 456 -17.53 13.31 3.64
CA ARG A 456 -17.31 13.37 5.10
C ARG A 456 -16.68 12.11 5.69
N ALA A 457 -16.15 11.23 4.84
CA ALA A 457 -15.48 10.00 5.29
C ALA A 457 -14.36 9.59 4.34
N THR A 458 -13.46 8.75 4.83
CA THR A 458 -12.38 8.13 4.05
C THR A 458 -12.30 6.63 4.36
N ASN A 459 -11.59 5.88 3.53
CA ASN A 459 -11.19 4.51 3.81
C ASN A 459 -10.18 4.44 4.99
N PRO A 460 -9.75 3.22 5.44
CA PRO A 460 -8.88 3.06 6.61
C PRO A 460 -7.54 3.78 6.59
N CYS A 461 -6.95 3.96 5.41
CA CYS A 461 -5.64 4.60 5.24
C CYS A 461 -5.71 6.08 4.82
N GLY A 462 -6.93 6.61 4.61
CA GLY A 462 -7.17 8.03 4.32
C GLY A 462 -6.88 8.47 2.89
N GLU A 463 -6.47 7.57 2.00
CA GLU A 463 -6.17 7.92 0.60
C GLU A 463 -7.41 8.05 -0.29
N GLU A 464 -8.57 7.52 0.16
CA GLU A 464 -9.82 7.55 -0.58
C GLU A 464 -10.91 8.27 0.20
N PRO A 465 -11.07 9.60 0.02
CA PRO A 465 -12.26 10.31 0.43
C PRO A 465 -13.45 9.87 -0.43
N LEU A 466 -14.44 9.24 0.18
CA LEU A 466 -15.57 8.63 -0.50
C LEU A 466 -16.90 9.15 0.04
N TYR A 467 -17.93 9.14 -0.81
CA TYR A 467 -19.31 9.24 -0.38
C TYR A 467 -19.80 7.93 0.24
N GLU A 468 -20.89 8.01 0.96
CA GLU A 468 -21.52 6.83 1.57
C GLU A 468 -21.88 5.77 0.52
N TYR A 469 -21.55 4.51 0.79
CA TYR A 469 -21.71 3.39 -0.13
C TYR A 469 -20.93 3.53 -1.44
N GLU A 470 -19.88 4.34 -1.49
CA GLU A 470 -18.92 4.30 -2.59
C GLU A 470 -17.78 3.32 -2.31
N SER A 471 -17.14 2.88 -3.37
CA SER A 471 -15.91 2.11 -3.31
C SER A 471 -14.92 2.56 -4.37
N CYS A 472 -13.65 2.20 -4.18
CA CYS A 472 -12.61 2.44 -5.16
C CYS A 472 -11.79 1.18 -5.46
N ASN A 473 -11.50 0.99 -6.76
CA ASN A 473 -10.54 0.01 -7.26
C ASN A 473 -9.18 0.68 -7.38
N LEU A 474 -8.14 0.00 -6.91
CA LEU A 474 -6.79 0.55 -6.87
C LEU A 474 -5.81 -0.32 -7.67
N ALA A 475 -4.84 0.34 -8.31
CA ALA A 475 -3.65 -0.30 -8.86
C ALA A 475 -2.46 0.65 -8.75
N SER A 476 -1.28 0.14 -8.41
CA SER A 476 -0.09 0.97 -8.20
C SER A 476 0.99 0.64 -9.21
N ILE A 477 1.52 1.69 -9.84
CA ILE A 477 2.58 1.61 -10.86
C ILE A 477 3.94 1.72 -10.17
N ASN A 478 4.86 0.84 -10.51
CA ASN A 478 6.20 0.79 -9.93
C ASN A 478 7.15 1.76 -10.64
N LEU A 479 7.33 2.94 -10.06
CA LEU A 479 8.18 4.00 -10.62
C LEU A 479 9.61 3.55 -10.91
N ALA A 480 10.16 2.64 -10.11
CA ALA A 480 11.52 2.14 -10.26
C ALA A 480 11.77 1.38 -11.57
N LYS A 481 10.70 0.93 -12.26
CA LYS A 481 10.80 0.22 -13.55
C LYS A 481 11.01 1.15 -14.74
N PHE A 482 10.72 2.43 -14.59
CA PHE A 482 10.87 3.44 -15.65
C PHE A 482 12.23 4.17 -15.59
N VAL A 483 13.06 3.87 -14.62
CA VAL A 483 14.44 4.36 -14.61
C VAL A 483 15.26 3.49 -15.54
N LYS A 484 15.75 4.11 -16.62
CA LYS A 484 16.59 3.52 -17.66
C LYS A 484 17.99 4.15 -17.61
N TYR A 485 18.90 3.61 -18.38
CA TYR A 485 20.27 4.11 -18.49
C TYR A 485 20.59 4.35 -19.94
N ASP A 486 21.18 5.51 -20.26
CA ASP A 486 21.67 5.83 -21.58
C ASP A 486 22.96 5.05 -21.93
N ASP A 487 23.51 5.28 -23.13
CA ASP A 487 24.71 4.59 -23.61
C ASP A 487 25.97 4.94 -22.79
N GLU A 488 25.94 6.06 -22.05
CA GLU A 488 27.01 6.47 -21.11
C GLU A 488 26.76 5.96 -19.67
N GLY A 489 25.67 5.23 -19.46
CA GLY A 489 25.29 4.67 -18.15
C GLY A 489 24.65 5.69 -17.21
N ARG A 490 24.18 6.84 -17.69
CA ARG A 490 23.52 7.86 -16.88
C ARG A 490 22.04 7.51 -16.72
N PRO A 491 21.49 7.56 -15.51
CA PRO A 491 20.08 7.26 -15.28
C PRO A 491 19.16 8.37 -15.81
N TYR A 492 18.06 7.97 -16.40
CA TYR A 492 16.96 8.86 -16.77
C TYR A 492 15.62 8.18 -16.52
N PHE A 493 14.55 8.96 -16.38
CA PHE A 493 13.19 8.44 -16.23
C PHE A 493 12.48 8.44 -17.58
N ASP A 494 11.95 7.29 -17.98
CA ASP A 494 11.22 7.11 -19.24
C ASP A 494 9.77 7.58 -19.08
N TRP A 495 9.53 8.86 -19.34
CA TRP A 495 8.22 9.50 -19.20
C TRP A 495 7.19 8.99 -20.22
N ASP A 496 7.62 8.57 -21.40
CA ASP A 496 6.73 8.08 -22.46
C ASP A 496 6.21 6.68 -22.12
N GLU A 497 7.10 5.76 -21.67
CA GLU A 497 6.67 4.45 -21.19
C GLU A 497 5.78 4.58 -19.95
N TYR A 498 6.08 5.50 -19.04
CA TYR A 498 5.26 5.77 -17.86
C TYR A 498 3.86 6.25 -18.26
N ALA A 499 3.75 7.22 -19.18
CA ALA A 499 2.49 7.73 -19.71
C ALA A 499 1.64 6.63 -20.37
N TYR A 500 2.28 5.74 -21.13
CA TYR A 500 1.61 4.58 -21.74
C TYR A 500 1.04 3.63 -20.69
N VAL A 501 1.83 3.28 -19.68
CA VAL A 501 1.39 2.36 -18.61
C VAL A 501 0.28 2.96 -17.77
N ILE A 502 0.31 4.27 -17.48
CA ILE A 502 -0.78 4.96 -16.77
C ILE A 502 -2.11 4.75 -17.50
N GLN A 503 -2.13 4.95 -18.82
CA GLN A 503 -3.35 4.78 -19.63
C GLN A 503 -3.85 3.33 -19.60
N LYS A 504 -2.94 2.35 -19.69
CA LYS A 504 -3.28 0.93 -19.56
C LYS A 504 -3.89 0.60 -18.20
N VAL A 505 -3.30 1.11 -17.12
CA VAL A 505 -3.80 0.88 -15.75
C VAL A 505 -5.15 1.57 -15.51
N ALA A 506 -5.35 2.79 -16.04
CA ALA A 506 -6.64 3.47 -15.95
C ALA A 506 -7.76 2.68 -16.67
N LYS A 507 -7.48 2.13 -17.84
CA LYS A 507 -8.41 1.24 -18.57
C LYS A 507 -8.66 -0.05 -17.80
N TYR A 508 -7.62 -0.69 -17.25
CA TYR A 508 -7.73 -1.86 -16.37
C TYR A 508 -8.72 -1.62 -15.22
N LEU A 509 -8.60 -0.49 -14.55
CA LEU A 509 -9.43 -0.15 -13.39
C LEU A 509 -10.87 0.18 -13.78
N ASP A 510 -11.11 0.84 -14.91
CA ASP A 510 -12.48 1.05 -15.43
C ASP A 510 -13.14 -0.29 -15.78
N ASN A 511 -12.42 -1.19 -16.44
CA ASN A 511 -12.89 -2.54 -16.74
C ASN A 511 -13.19 -3.32 -15.45
N ALA A 512 -12.36 -3.16 -14.41
CA ALA A 512 -12.58 -3.83 -13.13
C ALA A 512 -13.89 -3.42 -12.45
N ILE A 513 -14.41 -2.21 -12.65
CA ILE A 513 -15.73 -1.80 -12.14
C ILE A 513 -16.84 -2.65 -12.76
N ASP A 514 -16.76 -2.91 -14.07
CA ASP A 514 -17.80 -3.61 -14.83
C ASP A 514 -17.88 -5.12 -14.48
N VAL A 515 -16.75 -5.72 -14.07
CA VAL A 515 -16.68 -7.15 -13.72
C VAL A 515 -16.59 -7.40 -12.21
N ASN A 516 -16.67 -6.36 -11.40
CA ASN A 516 -16.65 -6.47 -9.94
C ASN A 516 -17.92 -7.13 -9.40
N LYS A 517 -17.75 -7.97 -8.38
CA LYS A 517 -18.87 -8.53 -7.62
C LYS A 517 -18.95 -7.81 -6.27
N PHE A 518 -19.67 -6.71 -6.24
CA PHE A 518 -19.79 -5.91 -5.04
C PHE A 518 -20.50 -6.66 -3.92
N PRO A 519 -20.08 -6.48 -2.65
CA PRO A 519 -20.67 -7.22 -1.52
C PRO A 519 -22.09 -6.76 -1.15
N LEU A 520 -22.47 -5.55 -1.55
CA LEU A 520 -23.77 -4.93 -1.26
C LEU A 520 -24.34 -4.23 -2.50
N PRO A 521 -25.68 -4.32 -2.74
CA PRO A 521 -26.31 -3.68 -3.89
C PRO A 521 -26.17 -2.16 -3.92
N GLU A 522 -26.19 -1.51 -2.74
CA GLU A 522 -26.03 -0.07 -2.62
C GLU A 522 -24.64 0.37 -3.11
N ILE A 523 -23.59 -0.41 -2.81
CA ILE A 523 -22.23 -0.14 -3.26
C ILE A 523 -22.13 -0.33 -4.76
N ASP A 524 -22.69 -1.39 -5.32
CA ASP A 524 -22.73 -1.64 -6.77
C ASP A 524 -23.32 -0.44 -7.50
N ARG A 525 -24.50 -0.01 -7.09
CA ARG A 525 -25.18 1.14 -7.67
C ARG A 525 -24.38 2.43 -7.56
N ASN A 526 -23.92 2.79 -6.35
CA ASN A 526 -23.25 4.08 -6.11
C ASN A 526 -21.87 4.14 -6.77
N THR A 527 -21.12 3.04 -6.75
CA THR A 527 -19.84 2.98 -7.45
C THR A 527 -19.98 3.14 -8.96
N LYS A 528 -21.00 2.51 -9.56
CA LYS A 528 -21.26 2.64 -11.00
C LYS A 528 -21.78 4.02 -11.41
N LEU A 529 -22.40 4.77 -10.50
CA LEU A 529 -22.86 6.15 -10.77
C LEU A 529 -21.69 7.14 -10.95
N THR A 530 -20.61 6.99 -10.20
CA THR A 530 -19.43 7.87 -10.24
C THR A 530 -18.23 7.25 -10.95
N ARG A 531 -18.18 5.92 -11.03
CA ARG A 531 -17.10 5.13 -11.65
C ARG A 531 -15.71 5.57 -11.20
N ARG A 532 -15.52 5.76 -9.90
CA ARG A 532 -14.25 6.17 -9.30
C ARG A 532 -13.20 5.07 -9.48
N ILE A 533 -12.00 5.46 -9.89
CA ILE A 533 -10.80 4.61 -9.96
C ILE A 533 -9.63 5.27 -9.24
N GLY A 534 -8.69 4.49 -8.76
CA GLY A 534 -7.50 4.97 -8.08
C GLY A 534 -6.22 4.44 -8.74
N VAL A 535 -5.75 5.13 -9.79
CA VAL A 535 -4.41 4.89 -10.33
C VAL A 535 -3.41 5.48 -9.36
N GLY A 536 -2.52 4.64 -8.81
CA GLY A 536 -1.53 5.02 -7.81
C GLY A 536 -0.11 4.69 -8.23
N MET A 537 0.83 4.95 -7.34
CA MET A 537 2.24 4.67 -7.55
C MET A 537 2.87 3.99 -6.33
N MET A 538 3.94 3.24 -6.56
CA MET A 538 4.84 2.63 -5.57
C MET A 538 6.27 2.69 -6.09
N GLY A 539 7.24 2.38 -5.25
CA GLY A 539 8.65 2.36 -5.67
C GLY A 539 9.26 3.75 -5.84
N LEU A 540 8.69 4.78 -5.21
CA LEU A 540 9.22 6.15 -5.29
C LEU A 540 10.65 6.25 -4.75
N ALA A 541 10.91 5.67 -3.57
CA ALA A 541 12.25 5.72 -2.98
C ALA A 541 13.28 5.00 -3.86
N ASP A 542 12.95 3.81 -4.39
CA ASP A 542 13.82 3.07 -5.30
C ASP A 542 14.08 3.81 -6.61
N ALA A 543 13.07 4.48 -7.16
CA ALA A 543 13.22 5.30 -8.36
C ALA A 543 14.20 6.46 -8.11
N LEU A 544 14.04 7.16 -7.00
CA LEU A 544 14.93 8.26 -6.60
C LEU A 544 16.36 7.76 -6.35
N PHE A 545 16.53 6.62 -5.68
CA PHE A 545 17.85 6.00 -5.50
C PHE A 545 18.53 5.70 -6.84
N LYS A 546 17.79 5.09 -7.78
CA LYS A 546 18.32 4.80 -9.13
C LYS A 546 18.68 6.05 -9.93
N LEU A 547 17.91 7.13 -9.75
CA LEU A 547 18.17 8.42 -10.39
C LEU A 547 19.30 9.21 -9.71
N GLY A 548 19.74 8.80 -8.51
CA GLY A 548 20.71 9.52 -7.71
C GLY A 548 20.16 10.82 -7.10
N ILE A 549 18.84 10.88 -6.87
CA ILE A 549 18.15 12.07 -6.36
C ILE A 549 17.80 11.85 -4.88
N PRO A 550 18.22 12.75 -3.98
CA PRO A 550 17.79 12.67 -2.58
C PRO A 550 16.27 12.88 -2.42
N TYR A 551 15.63 12.04 -1.61
CA TYR A 551 14.18 12.13 -1.35
C TYR A 551 13.78 13.51 -0.81
N ASN A 552 14.53 14.04 0.15
CA ASN A 552 14.32 15.32 0.84
C ASN A 552 15.12 16.46 0.17
N SER A 553 14.97 16.61 -1.14
CA SER A 553 15.60 17.67 -1.91
C SER A 553 14.60 18.36 -2.82
N LYS A 554 14.96 19.56 -3.30
CA LYS A 554 14.13 20.27 -4.29
C LYS A 554 13.89 19.41 -5.53
N GLU A 555 14.94 18.75 -6.02
CA GLU A 555 14.88 17.85 -7.18
C GLU A 555 13.95 16.65 -6.90
N GLY A 556 13.99 16.10 -5.68
CA GLY A 556 13.09 15.03 -5.24
C GLY A 556 11.64 15.48 -5.25
N PHE A 557 11.33 16.64 -4.68
CA PHE A 557 9.97 17.20 -4.67
C PHE A 557 9.49 17.59 -6.06
N ASP A 558 10.35 18.11 -6.92
CA ASP A 558 10.04 18.41 -8.33
C ASP A 558 9.72 17.13 -9.10
N PHE A 559 10.48 16.05 -8.87
CA PHE A 559 10.20 14.72 -9.45
C PHE A 559 8.85 14.18 -8.96
N MET A 560 8.57 14.24 -7.65
CA MET A 560 7.29 13.80 -7.07
C MET A 560 6.12 14.52 -7.70
N ARG A 561 6.21 15.84 -7.83
CA ARG A 561 5.19 16.70 -8.46
C ARG A 561 4.97 16.33 -9.91
N LYS A 562 6.03 16.21 -10.71
CA LYS A 562 5.96 15.85 -12.12
C LYS A 562 5.42 14.43 -12.32
N ALA A 563 5.87 13.45 -11.53
CA ALA A 563 5.38 12.08 -11.62
C ALA A 563 3.87 11.99 -11.35
N THR A 564 3.38 12.76 -10.36
CA THR A 564 1.95 12.78 -10.02
C THR A 564 1.12 13.57 -11.03
N GLU A 565 1.68 14.63 -11.61
CA GLU A 565 1.05 15.35 -12.73
C GLU A 565 0.83 14.43 -13.94
N TYR A 566 1.88 13.68 -14.34
CA TYR A 566 1.77 12.68 -15.41
C TYR A 566 0.72 11.61 -15.08
N LEU A 567 0.73 11.11 -13.85
CA LEU A 567 -0.23 10.10 -13.38
C LEU A 567 -1.66 10.57 -13.62
N THR A 568 -2.00 11.76 -13.18
CA THR A 568 -3.37 12.29 -13.26
C THR A 568 -3.75 12.72 -14.67
N PHE A 569 -2.84 13.38 -15.39
CA PHE A 569 -3.08 13.80 -16.75
C PHE A 569 -3.39 12.62 -17.68
N TYR A 570 -2.56 11.60 -17.67
CA TYR A 570 -2.73 10.44 -18.56
C TYR A 570 -3.84 9.49 -18.12
N ALA A 571 -4.16 9.44 -16.82
CA ALA A 571 -5.36 8.77 -16.34
C ALA A 571 -6.63 9.44 -16.87
N TYR A 572 -6.72 10.77 -16.87
CA TYR A 572 -7.82 11.52 -17.50
C TYR A 572 -7.84 11.38 -19.02
N ARG A 573 -6.68 11.41 -19.70
CA ARG A 573 -6.61 11.13 -21.14
C ARG A 573 -7.28 9.81 -21.47
N GLN A 574 -6.94 8.73 -20.75
CA GLN A 574 -7.57 7.44 -20.95
C GLN A 574 -9.05 7.45 -20.60
N SER A 575 -9.43 8.14 -19.53
CA SER A 575 -10.84 8.27 -19.13
C SER A 575 -11.68 8.97 -20.20
N VAL A 576 -11.14 10.01 -20.87
CA VAL A 576 -11.76 10.65 -22.04
C VAL A 576 -11.89 9.67 -23.21
N GLU A 577 -10.81 8.95 -23.56
CA GLU A 577 -10.85 7.99 -24.66
C GLU A 577 -11.86 6.86 -24.42
N THR A 578 -11.98 6.42 -23.18
CA THR A 578 -12.99 5.43 -22.79
C THR A 578 -14.39 6.02 -22.85
N ALA A 579 -14.59 7.29 -22.44
CA ALA A 579 -15.87 7.97 -22.52
C ALA A 579 -16.35 8.17 -23.98
N LYS A 580 -15.43 8.43 -24.92
CA LYS A 580 -15.78 8.50 -26.37
C LYS A 580 -16.41 7.21 -26.85
N LYS A 581 -15.95 6.05 -26.37
CA LYS A 581 -16.42 4.72 -26.80
C LYS A 581 -17.62 4.23 -26.02
N ARG A 582 -17.62 4.38 -24.68
CA ARG A 582 -18.56 3.75 -23.76
C ARG A 582 -19.55 4.75 -23.11
N GLY A 583 -19.36 6.03 -23.31
CA GLY A 583 -20.08 7.10 -22.62
C GLY A 583 -19.39 7.58 -21.35
N PRO A 584 -19.67 8.81 -20.91
CA PRO A 584 -19.17 9.32 -19.63
C PRO A 584 -19.82 8.57 -18.46
N PHE A 585 -19.33 8.78 -17.24
CA PHE A 585 -19.99 8.23 -16.05
C PHE A 585 -21.40 8.82 -15.87
N PRO A 586 -22.37 8.08 -15.30
CA PRO A 586 -23.79 8.46 -15.31
C PRO A 586 -24.11 9.83 -14.72
N LEU A 587 -23.37 10.29 -13.72
CA LEU A 587 -23.61 11.59 -13.08
C LEU A 587 -22.89 12.78 -13.75
N TYR A 588 -22.09 12.56 -14.79
CA TYR A 588 -21.25 13.56 -15.44
C TYR A 588 -21.95 14.91 -15.70
N GLU A 589 -23.15 14.89 -16.30
CA GLU A 589 -23.90 16.09 -16.68
C GLU A 589 -24.30 17.00 -15.49
N LYS A 590 -24.30 16.45 -14.28
CA LYS A 590 -24.64 17.16 -13.05
C LYS A 590 -23.41 17.63 -12.27
N THR A 591 -22.22 17.41 -12.82
CA THR A 591 -20.94 17.73 -12.17
C THR A 591 -20.34 19.03 -12.71
N LYS A 592 -19.34 19.58 -12.02
CA LYS A 592 -18.59 20.75 -12.46
C LYS A 592 -17.62 20.45 -13.63
N TYR A 593 -17.42 19.21 -14.00
CA TYR A 593 -16.59 18.86 -15.17
C TYR A 593 -17.06 19.54 -16.47
N LYS A 594 -18.35 19.61 -16.68
CA LYS A 594 -18.94 20.28 -17.87
C LYS A 594 -18.64 21.78 -17.90
N ASP A 595 -18.35 22.37 -16.74
CA ASP A 595 -17.97 23.78 -16.61
C ASP A 595 -16.44 23.98 -16.76
N GLY A 596 -15.68 22.89 -16.89
CA GLY A 596 -14.22 22.87 -17.06
C GLY A 596 -13.45 22.90 -15.74
N GLU A 597 -14.12 22.64 -14.61
CA GLU A 597 -13.44 22.48 -13.34
C GLU A 597 -12.89 21.04 -13.20
N LEU A 598 -11.72 20.92 -12.61
CA LEU A 598 -11.08 19.63 -12.30
C LEU A 598 -10.84 19.51 -10.79
N PRO A 599 -10.92 18.27 -10.22
CA PRO A 599 -10.74 18.07 -8.77
C PRO A 599 -9.26 18.01 -8.36
N VAL A 600 -8.40 18.79 -9.01
CA VAL A 600 -6.95 18.76 -8.89
C VAL A 600 -6.44 20.16 -8.63
N GLU A 601 -5.85 20.42 -7.45
CA GLU A 601 -5.38 21.76 -7.09
C GLU A 601 -4.32 22.29 -8.06
N GLY A 602 -3.39 21.44 -8.53
CA GLY A 602 -2.33 21.79 -9.48
C GLY A 602 -2.85 22.35 -10.80
N PHE A 603 -4.07 21.98 -11.21
CA PHE A 603 -4.70 22.51 -12.43
C PHE A 603 -4.91 24.05 -12.36
N TYR A 604 -5.09 24.60 -11.15
CA TYR A 604 -5.33 26.05 -10.97
C TYR A 604 -4.03 26.86 -10.81
N HIS A 605 -2.87 26.18 -10.92
CA HIS A 605 -1.52 26.74 -10.79
C HIS A 605 -0.75 26.57 -12.11
N ARG A 606 -1.05 27.42 -13.10
CA ARG A 606 -0.50 27.30 -14.47
C ARG A 606 1.03 27.32 -14.52
N GLU A 607 1.65 28.02 -13.59
CA GLU A 607 3.10 28.16 -13.48
C GLU A 607 3.86 26.87 -13.17
N ILE A 608 3.15 25.82 -12.70
CA ILE A 608 3.76 24.52 -12.41
C ILE A 608 3.42 23.43 -13.43
N TRP A 609 2.66 23.75 -14.48
CA TRP A 609 2.28 22.76 -15.48
C TRP A 609 3.47 22.30 -16.34
N ASN A 610 3.57 21.01 -16.56
CA ASN A 610 4.48 20.41 -17.53
C ASN A 610 3.73 19.86 -18.76
N LEU A 611 2.40 19.74 -18.67
CA LEU A 611 1.55 19.09 -19.67
C LEU A 611 0.43 20.04 -20.14
N PRO A 612 -0.17 19.82 -21.33
CA PRO A 612 -1.16 20.72 -21.92
C PRO A 612 -2.56 20.54 -21.31
N TRP A 613 -2.75 20.96 -20.08
CA TRP A 613 -3.99 20.81 -19.31
C TRP A 613 -5.19 21.54 -19.93
N ASP A 614 -4.98 22.66 -20.65
CA ASP A 614 -6.06 23.36 -21.33
C ASP A 614 -6.71 22.48 -22.41
N GLU A 615 -5.89 21.76 -23.20
CA GLU A 615 -6.39 20.83 -24.24
C GLU A 615 -7.18 19.68 -23.61
N LEU A 616 -6.68 19.13 -22.50
CA LEU A 616 -7.37 18.06 -21.78
C LEU A 616 -8.71 18.54 -21.21
N ALA A 617 -8.75 19.74 -20.62
CA ALA A 617 -9.97 20.33 -20.07
C ALA A 617 -11.05 20.54 -21.15
N GLU A 618 -10.65 21.00 -22.35
CA GLU A 618 -11.58 21.12 -23.50
C GLU A 618 -12.07 19.75 -23.99
N ASP A 619 -11.19 18.75 -24.03
CA ASP A 619 -11.62 17.38 -24.38
C ASP A 619 -12.60 16.80 -23.34
N ILE A 620 -12.38 17.08 -22.04
CA ILE A 620 -13.29 16.66 -20.96
C ILE A 620 -14.66 17.32 -21.14
N LYS A 621 -14.73 18.61 -21.43
CA LYS A 621 -15.99 19.30 -21.71
C LYS A 621 -16.72 18.73 -22.90
N LYS A 622 -15.99 18.42 -23.97
CA LYS A 622 -16.55 17.99 -25.25
C LYS A 622 -17.02 16.54 -25.24
N TYR A 623 -16.27 15.65 -24.64
CA TYR A 623 -16.50 14.20 -24.72
C TYR A 623 -16.95 13.58 -23.38
N GLY A 624 -16.76 14.29 -22.28
CA GLY A 624 -16.92 13.78 -20.93
C GLY A 624 -15.74 12.93 -20.48
N VAL A 625 -15.80 12.47 -19.25
CA VAL A 625 -14.88 11.48 -18.66
C VAL A 625 -15.63 10.25 -18.21
N ARG A 626 -15.02 9.08 -18.35
CA ARG A 626 -15.59 7.79 -17.91
C ARG A 626 -15.59 7.63 -16.40
N ASN A 627 -14.67 8.30 -15.69
CA ASN A 627 -14.39 8.10 -14.29
C ASN A 627 -14.47 9.42 -13.53
N GLY A 628 -15.22 9.46 -12.43
CA GLY A 628 -15.46 10.68 -11.65
C GLY A 628 -14.22 11.14 -10.88
N MET A 629 -13.36 10.23 -10.46
CA MET A 629 -12.02 10.49 -9.91
C MET A 629 -11.08 9.43 -10.46
N VAL A 630 -9.78 9.73 -10.56
CA VAL A 630 -8.85 8.87 -11.32
C VAL A 630 -7.57 8.48 -10.59
N THR A 631 -7.10 9.26 -9.59
CA THR A 631 -5.79 9.03 -8.98
C THR A 631 -5.77 9.15 -7.47
N THR A 632 -4.94 8.29 -6.85
CA THR A 632 -4.71 8.22 -5.41
C THR A 632 -3.30 7.71 -5.11
N CYS A 633 -2.84 7.82 -3.88
CA CYS A 633 -1.59 7.19 -3.44
C CYS A 633 -1.83 6.27 -2.23
N PRO A 634 -2.10 4.97 -2.47
CA PRO A 634 -2.31 4.00 -1.40
C PRO A 634 -0.99 3.54 -0.76
N PRO A 635 -1.03 2.93 0.46
CA PRO A 635 0.19 2.47 1.14
C PRO A 635 0.94 1.33 0.44
N THR A 636 0.29 0.51 -0.36
CA THR A 636 0.83 -0.64 -1.12
C THR A 636 1.59 -1.71 -0.32
N GLY A 637 1.37 -1.84 0.99
CA GLY A 637 2.18 -2.65 1.89
C GLY A 637 2.50 -4.08 1.43
N SER A 638 1.50 -4.85 0.93
CA SER A 638 1.73 -6.22 0.44
C SER A 638 2.11 -6.28 -1.04
N VAL A 639 1.51 -5.44 -1.89
CA VAL A 639 1.73 -5.49 -3.34
C VAL A 639 3.10 -4.96 -3.74
N SER A 640 3.68 -4.03 -2.97
CA SER A 640 5.08 -3.60 -3.17
C SER A 640 6.08 -4.71 -2.88
N MET A 641 5.79 -5.58 -1.90
CA MET A 641 6.60 -6.77 -1.63
C MET A 641 6.57 -7.76 -2.80
N ILE A 642 5.41 -7.92 -3.47
CA ILE A 642 5.30 -8.74 -4.69
C ILE A 642 6.06 -8.08 -5.84
N ALA A 643 6.01 -6.75 -5.93
CA ALA A 643 6.71 -5.98 -6.95
C ALA A 643 8.22 -5.77 -6.67
N ASP A 644 8.73 -6.29 -5.55
CA ASP A 644 10.12 -6.14 -5.11
C ASP A 644 10.58 -4.66 -5.14
N THR A 645 9.79 -3.77 -4.53
CA THR A 645 10.04 -2.32 -4.53
C THR A 645 9.58 -1.65 -3.24
N SER A 646 9.97 -0.39 -3.03
CA SER A 646 9.55 0.41 -1.89
C SER A 646 8.04 0.68 -1.88
N SER A 647 7.46 0.83 -0.69
CA SER A 647 6.01 0.92 -0.48
C SER A 647 5.49 2.33 -0.79
N GLY A 648 4.53 2.44 -1.70
CA GLY A 648 3.85 3.69 -2.05
C GLY A 648 4.81 4.83 -2.34
N ILE A 649 4.57 5.91 -1.64
CA ILE A 649 5.37 7.15 -1.69
C ILE A 649 6.29 7.29 -0.47
N GLU A 650 6.40 6.24 0.35
CA GLU A 650 7.24 6.25 1.54
C GLU A 650 8.73 6.12 1.20
N PRO A 651 9.61 6.77 1.96
CA PRO A 651 11.03 6.45 1.94
C PRO A 651 11.27 5.06 2.55
N ILE A 652 12.41 4.47 2.28
CA ILE A 652 12.78 3.17 2.84
C ILE A 652 12.96 3.27 4.36
N PHE A 653 12.46 2.28 5.09
CA PHE A 653 12.59 2.23 6.54
C PHE A 653 14.04 1.98 6.98
N ALA A 654 14.73 1.04 6.35
CA ALA A 654 16.12 0.69 6.61
C ALA A 654 16.78 0.14 5.35
N LEU A 655 18.01 0.55 5.04
CA LEU A 655 18.80 0.05 3.91
C LEU A 655 19.35 -1.35 4.17
N VAL A 656 19.69 -1.65 5.42
CA VAL A 656 20.17 -2.95 5.89
C VAL A 656 19.50 -3.27 7.22
N TYR A 657 18.96 -4.46 7.36
CA TYR A 657 18.45 -4.94 8.63
C TYR A 657 18.72 -6.44 8.81
N LYS A 658 18.90 -6.83 10.06
CA LYS A 658 19.16 -8.20 10.45
C LYS A 658 17.85 -8.98 10.47
N LYS A 659 17.83 -10.14 9.83
CA LYS A 659 16.71 -11.06 9.87
C LYS A 659 17.17 -12.37 10.50
N SER A 660 16.66 -12.65 11.70
CA SER A 660 16.89 -13.92 12.38
C SER A 660 15.88 -14.95 11.90
N VAL A 661 16.35 -16.05 11.36
CA VAL A 661 15.54 -17.21 10.94
C VAL A 661 16.15 -18.49 11.52
N THR A 662 15.39 -19.57 11.55
CA THR A 662 15.76 -20.86 12.16
C THR A 662 17.12 -21.44 11.67
N VAL A 663 17.64 -20.98 10.54
CA VAL A 663 18.88 -21.45 9.91
C VAL A 663 20.07 -20.51 10.11
N GLY A 664 19.90 -19.39 10.84
CA GLY A 664 20.95 -18.40 11.09
C GLY A 664 20.50 -16.95 10.93
N GLU A 665 21.43 -16.04 11.13
CA GLU A 665 21.23 -14.61 10.99
C GLU A 665 21.68 -14.16 9.60
N PHE A 666 20.84 -13.42 8.90
CA PHE A 666 21.14 -12.87 7.59
C PHE A 666 20.83 -11.37 7.56
N TYR A 667 21.63 -10.63 6.81
CA TYR A 667 21.30 -9.24 6.50
C TYR A 667 20.42 -9.17 5.26
N TYR A 668 19.29 -8.51 5.38
CA TYR A 668 18.55 -8.00 4.21
C TYR A 668 19.17 -6.66 3.82
N VAL A 669 19.44 -6.50 2.55
CA VAL A 669 19.99 -5.27 1.99
C VAL A 669 19.04 -4.80 0.89
N ASP A 670 18.74 -3.50 0.88
CA ASP A 670 17.98 -2.92 -0.23
C ASP A 670 18.68 -3.21 -1.57
N PRO A 671 17.97 -3.75 -2.60
CA PRO A 671 18.62 -4.20 -3.83
C PRO A 671 19.32 -3.08 -4.63
N VAL A 672 18.78 -1.86 -4.59
CA VAL A 672 19.39 -0.71 -5.30
C VAL A 672 20.65 -0.28 -4.58
N PHE A 673 20.58 -0.20 -3.26
CA PHE A 673 21.73 0.12 -2.40
C PHE A 673 22.82 -0.97 -2.46
N GLU A 674 22.44 -2.25 -2.42
CA GLU A 674 23.37 -3.37 -2.58
C GLU A 674 24.15 -3.26 -3.90
N SER A 675 23.43 -2.96 -4.98
CA SER A 675 24.02 -2.78 -6.31
C SER A 675 25.05 -1.65 -6.33
N GLU A 676 24.73 -0.53 -5.68
CA GLU A 676 25.61 0.61 -5.60
C GLU A 676 26.86 0.35 -4.73
N LEU A 677 26.69 -0.34 -3.59
CA LEU A 677 27.83 -0.78 -2.77
C LEU A 677 28.79 -1.67 -3.56
N LYS A 678 28.25 -2.62 -4.33
CA LYS A 678 29.05 -3.53 -5.19
C LYS A 678 29.74 -2.77 -6.32
N ARG A 679 29.05 -1.86 -6.97
CA ARG A 679 29.62 -1.01 -8.03
C ARG A 679 30.81 -0.20 -7.56
N ARG A 680 30.77 0.30 -6.30
CA ARG A 680 31.84 1.09 -5.68
C ARG A 680 32.89 0.25 -4.95
N GLY A 681 32.73 -1.07 -4.88
CA GLY A 681 33.66 -1.95 -4.14
C GLY A 681 33.58 -1.82 -2.62
N LEU A 682 32.48 -1.28 -2.09
CA LEU A 682 32.26 -1.06 -0.65
C LEU A 682 31.51 -2.21 0.02
N TYR A 683 31.02 -3.19 -0.74
CA TYR A 683 30.21 -4.27 -0.19
C TYR A 683 31.05 -5.23 0.66
N SER A 684 30.78 -5.28 1.97
CA SER A 684 31.40 -6.22 2.91
C SER A 684 30.46 -6.53 4.06
N ASP A 685 30.58 -7.75 4.62
CA ASP A 685 29.78 -8.17 5.78
C ASP A 685 30.04 -7.26 7.01
N GLU A 686 31.24 -6.74 7.16
CA GLU A 686 31.59 -5.78 8.23
C GLU A 686 30.81 -4.48 8.07
N LEU A 687 30.77 -3.92 6.85
CA LEU A 687 30.01 -2.70 6.58
C LEU A 687 28.50 -2.93 6.74
N LEU A 688 27.96 -4.05 6.26
CA LEU A 688 26.53 -4.40 6.44
C LEU A 688 26.16 -4.49 7.92
N ARG A 689 27.02 -5.09 8.75
CA ARG A 689 26.83 -5.11 10.19
C ARG A 689 26.82 -3.70 10.78
N LYS A 690 27.80 -2.85 10.44
CA LYS A 690 27.87 -1.45 10.90
C LYS A 690 26.59 -0.67 10.53
N ILE A 691 26.09 -0.85 9.32
CA ILE A 691 24.84 -0.21 8.87
C ILE A 691 23.63 -0.73 9.66
N SER A 692 23.52 -2.05 9.84
CA SER A 692 22.46 -2.64 10.65
C SER A 692 22.48 -2.13 12.09
N ASP A 693 23.67 -2.08 12.71
CA ASP A 693 23.86 -1.54 14.08
C ASP A 693 23.61 -0.02 14.16
N ASN A 694 23.69 0.69 13.03
CA ASN A 694 23.32 2.11 12.87
C ASN A 694 21.85 2.30 12.47
N TYR A 695 20.95 1.44 12.95
CA TYR A 695 19.51 1.46 12.65
C TYR A 695 19.17 1.30 11.15
N GLY A 696 20.01 0.62 10.40
CA GLY A 696 19.85 0.43 8.95
C GLY A 696 20.14 1.67 8.11
N SER A 697 20.68 2.71 8.69
CA SER A 697 21.06 3.99 8.06
C SER A 697 22.56 4.04 7.82
N ILE A 698 22.94 4.77 6.78
CA ILE A 698 24.36 5.06 6.45
C ILE A 698 24.80 6.45 6.91
N GLN A 699 23.92 7.21 7.52
CA GLN A 699 24.25 8.56 7.97
C GLN A 699 25.33 8.55 9.06
N GLY A 700 26.37 9.37 8.88
CA GLY A 700 27.48 9.50 9.79
C GLY A 700 28.51 8.35 9.77
N LEU A 701 28.44 7.44 8.80
CA LEU A 701 29.45 6.40 8.60
C LEU A 701 30.56 6.93 7.69
N GLU A 702 31.79 7.06 8.24
CA GLU A 702 32.96 7.62 7.53
C GLU A 702 33.36 6.80 6.30
N GLU A 703 33.08 5.49 6.29
CA GLU A 703 33.40 4.61 5.18
C GLU A 703 32.51 4.83 3.94
N ILE A 704 31.37 5.52 4.12
CA ILE A 704 30.41 5.79 3.04
C ILE A 704 30.60 7.23 2.52
N PRO A 705 30.83 7.41 1.20
CA PRO A 705 30.94 8.74 0.60
C PRO A 705 29.71 9.62 0.87
N GLU A 706 29.92 10.92 1.07
CA GLU A 706 28.86 11.88 1.43
C GLU A 706 27.77 11.95 0.35
N GLU A 707 28.11 11.83 -0.93
CA GLU A 707 27.12 11.80 -2.01
C GLU A 707 26.18 10.58 -1.90
N MET A 708 26.67 9.42 -1.41
CA MET A 708 25.81 8.28 -1.13
C MET A 708 24.92 8.53 0.09
N GLN A 709 25.47 9.12 1.15
CA GLN A 709 24.69 9.44 2.35
C GLN A 709 23.54 10.40 2.03
N ARG A 710 23.73 11.34 1.10
CA ARG A 710 22.69 12.26 0.64
C ARG A 710 21.55 11.55 -0.09
N VAL A 711 21.86 10.57 -0.93
CA VAL A 711 20.87 9.89 -1.79
C VAL A 711 20.15 8.77 -1.03
N PHE A 712 20.91 7.90 -0.35
CA PHE A 712 20.36 6.72 0.31
C PHE A 712 19.93 7.03 1.75
N VAL A 713 18.84 7.81 1.87
CA VAL A 713 18.26 8.19 3.15
C VAL A 713 17.14 7.24 3.56
N THR A 714 17.07 6.92 4.85
CA THR A 714 15.95 6.15 5.43
C THR A 714 14.86 7.09 5.94
N SER A 715 13.70 6.55 6.29
CA SER A 715 12.56 7.35 6.78
C SER A 715 12.92 8.19 8.03
N MET A 716 13.82 7.70 8.88
CA MET A 716 14.23 8.42 10.09
C MET A 716 15.42 9.37 9.87
N ASP A 717 16.05 9.34 8.71
CA ASP A 717 17.08 10.29 8.29
C ASP A 717 16.47 11.57 7.69
N ILE A 718 15.16 11.53 7.40
CA ILE A 718 14.41 12.63 6.80
C ILE A 718 13.68 13.40 7.90
N HIS A 719 13.81 14.73 7.89
CA HIS A 719 13.08 15.56 8.84
C HIS A 719 11.56 15.49 8.60
N TRP A 720 10.75 15.52 9.66
CA TRP A 720 9.28 15.41 9.55
C TRP A 720 8.66 16.46 8.62
N LEU A 721 9.23 17.66 8.53
CA LEU A 721 8.77 18.71 7.61
C LEU A 721 8.99 18.30 6.14
N ASP A 722 10.10 17.62 5.82
CA ASP A 722 10.35 17.10 4.47
C ASP A 722 9.41 15.96 4.12
N HIS A 723 9.04 15.08 5.07
CA HIS A 723 7.97 14.10 4.88
C HIS A 723 6.65 14.76 4.52
N LEU A 724 6.32 15.84 5.21
CA LEU A 724 5.08 16.58 4.98
C LEU A 724 5.10 17.27 3.61
N LEU A 725 6.23 17.86 3.22
CA LEU A 725 6.40 18.47 1.89
C LEU A 725 6.31 17.45 0.76
N ALA A 726 6.82 16.23 0.95
CA ALA A 726 6.64 15.16 -0.02
C ALA A 726 5.16 14.85 -0.23
N GLN A 727 4.39 14.69 0.85
CA GLN A 727 2.94 14.50 0.77
C GLN A 727 2.24 15.66 0.06
N ALA A 728 2.56 16.90 0.43
CA ALA A 728 1.94 18.09 -0.14
C ALA A 728 2.20 18.25 -1.65
N ASN A 729 3.45 18.02 -2.10
CA ASN A 729 3.81 18.08 -3.52
C ASN A 729 3.09 17.03 -4.36
N ILE A 730 2.90 15.83 -3.80
CA ILE A 730 2.13 14.75 -4.44
C ILE A 730 0.64 15.09 -4.45
N GLN A 731 0.09 15.57 -3.32
CA GLN A 731 -1.33 15.90 -3.19
C GLN A 731 -1.81 16.95 -4.19
N LEU A 732 -0.95 17.86 -4.64
CA LEU A 732 -1.29 18.89 -5.63
C LEU A 732 -1.94 18.33 -6.89
N TRP A 733 -1.55 17.13 -7.31
CA TRP A 733 -1.99 16.53 -8.56
C TRP A 733 -2.92 15.33 -8.40
N LEU A 734 -3.22 14.88 -7.17
CA LEU A 734 -4.15 13.77 -6.94
C LEU A 734 -5.60 14.26 -6.97
N THR A 735 -6.48 13.47 -7.58
CA THR A 735 -7.93 13.70 -7.48
C THR A 735 -8.46 13.30 -6.09
N ASP A 736 -8.01 12.18 -5.58
CA ASP A 736 -8.32 11.71 -4.23
C ASP A 736 -7.25 12.16 -3.23
N SER A 737 -6.70 11.29 -2.39
CA SER A 737 -5.75 11.69 -1.36
C SER A 737 -4.48 10.84 -1.40
N ALA A 738 -3.53 11.16 -0.54
CA ALA A 738 -2.29 10.42 -0.36
C ALA A 738 -2.22 9.83 1.05
N SER A 739 -1.99 8.52 1.13
CA SER A 739 -1.61 7.88 2.39
C SER A 739 -0.11 8.06 2.60
N LYS A 740 0.25 8.82 3.62
CA LYS A 740 1.62 9.10 4.01
C LYS A 740 1.74 9.18 5.51
N THR A 741 2.73 8.50 6.07
CA THR A 741 3.08 8.62 7.48
C THR A 741 4.18 9.66 7.66
N ILE A 742 3.95 10.62 8.53
CA ILE A 742 4.98 11.54 8.98
C ILE A 742 5.78 10.86 10.09
N ASN A 743 6.91 10.28 9.70
CA ASN A 743 7.78 9.57 10.64
C ASN A 743 8.59 10.57 11.46
N MET A 744 8.56 10.38 12.77
CA MET A 744 9.24 11.23 13.73
C MET A 744 10.15 10.39 14.63
N PRO A 745 11.35 10.88 14.98
CA PRO A 745 12.22 10.17 15.90
C PRO A 745 11.64 10.14 17.32
N ASN A 746 12.15 9.26 18.18
CA ASN A 746 11.66 9.08 19.54
C ASN A 746 11.70 10.38 20.37
N ASP A 747 12.67 11.24 20.12
CA ASP A 747 12.86 12.53 20.81
C ASP A 747 12.03 13.68 20.21
N ALA A 748 11.16 13.42 19.24
CA ALA A 748 10.22 14.42 18.74
C ALA A 748 9.24 14.84 19.85
N THR A 749 8.86 16.09 19.83
CA THR A 749 8.03 16.72 20.85
C THR A 749 6.54 16.78 20.43
N VAL A 750 5.65 17.06 21.37
CA VAL A 750 4.24 17.37 21.09
C VAL A 750 4.14 18.61 20.18
N GLU A 751 5.06 19.58 20.33
CA GLU A 751 5.11 20.78 19.50
C GLU A 751 5.42 20.44 18.03
N ASP A 752 6.26 19.43 17.77
CA ASP A 752 6.53 18.95 16.40
C ASP A 752 5.26 18.35 15.77
N VAL A 753 4.48 17.57 16.53
CA VAL A 753 3.21 17.00 16.04
C VAL A 753 2.18 18.10 15.78
N LYS A 754 2.07 19.07 16.68
CA LYS A 754 1.21 20.24 16.54
C LYS A 754 1.54 21.04 15.29
N ALA A 755 2.84 21.29 15.07
CA ALA A 755 3.34 21.96 13.88
C ALA A 755 3.05 21.14 12.61
N ALA A 756 3.26 19.83 12.63
CA ALA A 756 2.97 18.96 11.49
C ALA A 756 1.50 19.00 11.08
N TYR A 757 0.56 18.92 12.02
CA TYR A 757 -0.88 18.99 11.72
C TYR A 757 -1.30 20.36 11.16
N LEU A 758 -0.81 21.43 11.77
CA LEU A 758 -1.14 22.78 11.32
C LEU A 758 -0.55 23.10 9.93
N LEU A 759 0.69 22.71 9.69
CA LEU A 759 1.35 22.90 8.39
C LEU A 759 0.77 21.99 7.31
N ALA A 760 0.32 20.77 7.65
CA ALA A 760 -0.37 19.90 6.71
C ALA A 760 -1.63 20.57 6.14
N TYR A 761 -2.43 21.18 7.00
CA TYR A 761 -3.60 21.97 6.58
C TYR A 761 -3.21 23.12 5.65
N LYS A 762 -2.18 23.88 6.03
CA LYS A 762 -1.72 25.06 5.24
C LYS A 762 -1.09 24.66 3.89
N LEU A 763 -0.51 23.48 3.81
CA LEU A 763 0.06 22.93 2.58
C LEU A 763 -0.98 22.25 1.67
N GLY A 764 -2.25 22.19 2.08
CA GLY A 764 -3.31 21.60 1.28
C GLY A 764 -3.35 20.08 1.26
N CYS A 765 -2.77 19.41 2.26
CA CYS A 765 -2.98 17.99 2.48
C CYS A 765 -4.45 17.74 2.84
N LYS A 766 -5.02 16.60 2.39
CA LYS A 766 -6.41 16.23 2.69
C LYS A 766 -6.55 15.51 4.03
N GLY A 767 -5.46 15.00 4.57
CA GLY A 767 -5.35 14.38 5.89
C GLY A 767 -3.89 14.07 6.19
N VAL A 768 -3.59 13.77 7.44
CA VAL A 768 -2.24 13.43 7.87
C VAL A 768 -2.25 12.55 9.11
N THR A 769 -1.29 11.62 9.15
CA THR A 769 -1.02 10.77 10.31
C THR A 769 0.45 10.89 10.68
N VAL A 770 0.75 10.99 11.97
CA VAL A 770 2.13 10.99 12.48
C VAL A 770 2.44 9.65 13.13
N TYR A 771 3.69 9.23 13.04
CA TYR A 771 4.21 8.10 13.79
C TYR A 771 5.52 8.50 14.46
N ARG A 772 5.52 8.55 15.80
CA ARG A 772 6.74 8.75 16.57
C ARG A 772 7.34 7.39 16.98
N ASP A 773 8.62 7.20 16.75
CA ASP A 773 9.34 5.99 17.15
C ASP A 773 9.12 5.71 18.64
N GLY A 774 8.67 4.51 18.99
CA GLY A 774 8.34 4.12 20.35
C GLY A 774 6.97 4.56 20.88
N SER A 775 6.10 5.17 20.07
CA SER A 775 4.71 5.49 20.48
C SER A 775 3.81 4.26 20.57
N LEU A 776 4.11 3.20 19.85
CA LEU A 776 3.39 1.93 19.92
C LEU A 776 4.20 0.86 20.65
N SER A 777 3.53 0.03 21.46
CA SER A 777 4.14 -1.08 22.21
C SER A 777 4.64 -2.22 21.31
N VAL A 778 4.11 -2.35 20.10
CA VAL A 778 4.55 -3.30 19.07
C VAL A 778 4.94 -2.52 17.82
N GLN A 779 6.22 -2.52 17.50
CA GLN A 779 6.73 -1.91 16.28
C GLN A 779 6.65 -2.90 15.13
N VAL A 780 6.10 -2.47 14.00
CA VAL A 780 5.99 -3.30 12.77
C VAL A 780 7.39 -3.59 12.20
N TYR A 781 8.32 -2.68 12.39
CA TYR A 781 9.74 -2.82 12.04
C TYR A 781 10.59 -2.43 13.24
N SER A 782 11.41 -3.34 13.75
CA SER A 782 12.45 -3.06 14.72
C SER A 782 13.81 -3.39 14.12
N VAL A 783 14.77 -2.49 14.27
CA VAL A 783 16.18 -2.79 13.99
C VAL A 783 16.83 -2.96 15.35
N GLU A 784 17.23 -4.20 15.66
CA GLU A 784 18.00 -4.50 16.87
C GLU A 784 19.46 -4.07 16.65
N GLY A 785 20.00 -3.26 17.51
CA GLY A 785 21.39 -2.83 17.50
C GLY A 785 21.77 -2.17 18.80
N GLU A 786 23.06 -2.07 19.08
CA GLU A 786 23.58 -1.23 20.18
C GLU A 786 23.12 0.21 19.95
N LYS A 787 22.52 0.82 20.98
CA LYS A 787 21.96 2.18 20.94
C LYS A 787 23.06 3.21 20.68
N ARG A 788 23.46 3.38 19.43
CA ARG A 788 24.21 4.57 19.02
C ARG A 788 23.26 5.76 18.93
N GLN A 789 23.74 6.94 19.22
CA GLN A 789 22.95 8.15 19.07
C GLN A 789 22.77 8.42 17.57
N ARG A 790 21.52 8.37 17.08
CA ARG A 790 21.22 8.70 15.67
C ARG A 790 21.67 10.12 15.33
N VAL A 791 22.14 10.31 14.09
CA VAL A 791 22.36 11.65 13.54
C VAL A 791 21.01 12.33 13.44
N LYS A 792 20.84 13.50 14.03
CA LYS A 792 19.56 14.23 13.98
C LYS A 792 19.29 14.72 12.55
N ALA A 793 18.14 14.37 12.01
CA ALA A 793 17.66 14.89 10.75
C ALA A 793 17.40 16.40 10.85
N LYS A 794 17.88 17.15 9.85
CA LYS A 794 17.61 18.59 9.71
C LYS A 794 16.67 18.79 8.52
N PRO A 795 15.81 19.83 8.56
CA PRO A 795 15.00 20.16 7.40
C PRO A 795 15.88 20.55 6.21
N SER A 796 15.49 20.15 5.01
CA SER A 796 16.19 20.55 3.78
C SER A 796 16.12 22.07 3.56
N SER A 797 17.02 22.61 2.75
CA SER A 797 16.98 24.04 2.40
C SER A 797 15.64 24.46 1.78
N TYR A 798 15.06 23.60 0.98
CA TYR A 798 13.74 23.79 0.40
C TYR A 798 12.64 23.84 1.48
N ALA A 799 12.68 22.93 2.47
CA ALA A 799 11.75 22.94 3.59
C ALA A 799 11.87 24.21 4.44
N VAL A 800 13.08 24.68 4.67
CA VAL A 800 13.35 25.95 5.38
C VAL A 800 12.73 27.12 4.63
N GLU A 801 12.95 27.22 3.32
CA GLU A 801 12.39 28.29 2.47
C GLU A 801 10.87 28.26 2.48
N LYS A 802 10.26 27.09 2.32
CA LYS A 802 8.79 26.94 2.34
C LYS A 802 8.19 27.30 3.69
N LEU A 803 8.78 26.85 4.79
CA LEU A 803 8.32 27.20 6.14
C LEU A 803 8.34 28.73 6.35
N LYS A 804 9.42 29.40 5.97
CA LYS A 804 9.54 30.86 6.06
C LYS A 804 8.46 31.55 5.26
N ALA A 805 8.24 31.14 4.00
CA ALA A 805 7.20 31.73 3.14
C ALA A 805 5.79 31.54 3.73
N ILE A 806 5.47 30.38 4.32
CA ILE A 806 4.18 30.13 4.97
C ILE A 806 3.99 31.05 6.18
N VAL A 807 5.01 31.19 7.01
CA VAL A 807 4.95 32.01 8.23
C VAL A 807 4.89 33.51 7.90
N GLU A 808 5.58 33.95 6.86
CA GLU A 808 5.46 35.34 6.35
C GLU A 808 4.07 35.63 5.83
N ALA A 809 3.45 34.69 5.11
CA ALA A 809 2.08 34.84 4.61
C ALA A 809 1.04 34.79 5.75
N GLU A 810 1.30 34.00 6.79
CA GLU A 810 0.38 33.77 7.91
C GLU A 810 1.07 33.90 9.27
N PRO A 811 1.40 35.14 9.72
CA PRO A 811 2.20 35.38 10.94
C PRO A 811 1.56 34.83 12.24
N TRP A 812 0.26 34.66 12.26
CA TRP A 812 -0.46 34.11 13.41
C TRP A 812 0.00 32.67 13.78
N LEU A 813 0.58 31.92 12.82
CA LEU A 813 1.10 30.57 13.03
C LEU A 813 2.18 30.56 14.11
N THR A 814 2.98 31.60 14.26
CA THR A 814 4.04 31.70 15.28
C THR A 814 3.53 31.63 16.72
N ARG A 815 2.22 31.80 16.93
CA ARG A 815 1.61 31.60 18.25
C ARG A 815 1.46 30.10 18.62
N PHE A 816 1.55 29.22 17.65
CA PHE A 816 1.30 27.80 17.79
C PHE A 816 2.48 26.92 17.41
N ILE A 817 3.44 27.43 16.64
CA ILE A 817 4.63 26.71 16.20
C ILE A 817 5.89 27.49 16.55
N ASN A 818 6.91 26.78 17.01
CA ASN A 818 8.25 27.36 17.25
C ASN A 818 9.12 27.19 16.01
N VAL A 819 9.15 28.22 15.16
CA VAL A 819 9.89 28.22 13.88
C VAL A 819 11.38 28.00 14.09
N GLU A 820 12.01 28.63 15.10
CA GLU A 820 13.44 28.47 15.36
C GLU A 820 13.80 27.04 15.79
N ALA A 821 12.98 26.42 16.61
CA ALA A 821 13.19 25.04 17.01
C ALA A 821 13.12 24.09 15.81
N ILE A 822 12.16 24.28 14.92
CA ILE A 822 12.02 23.48 13.68
C ILE A 822 13.23 23.67 12.78
N LEU A 823 13.68 24.92 12.54
CA LEU A 823 14.80 25.22 11.64
C LEU A 823 16.14 24.70 12.15
N ASN A 824 16.35 24.73 13.45
CA ASN A 824 17.61 24.30 14.06
C ASN A 824 17.69 22.80 14.32
N GLY A 825 16.58 22.06 14.18
CA GLY A 825 16.50 20.65 14.57
C GLY A 825 16.80 20.45 16.07
N THR A 826 16.69 21.53 16.85
CA THR A 826 16.92 21.52 18.29
C THR A 826 15.58 21.41 18.99
N ASN A 827 15.32 20.25 19.55
CA ASN A 827 14.42 20.17 20.68
C ASN A 827 15.03 21.04 21.78
N GLY A 828 14.39 22.14 22.11
CA GLY A 828 14.86 23.04 23.12
C GLY A 828 15.22 22.25 24.38
N LYS A 829 16.48 22.22 24.72
CA LYS A 829 16.86 22.20 26.11
C LYS A 829 16.46 23.57 26.66
N GLU A 830 15.19 23.79 26.85
CA GLU A 830 14.74 24.75 27.80
C GLU A 830 15.33 24.33 29.15
N LYS A 831 16.05 25.25 29.73
CA LYS A 831 16.35 25.23 31.16
C LYS A 831 15.08 24.80 31.85
N SER A 832 15.17 23.75 32.67
CA SER A 832 14.14 23.29 33.56
C SER A 832 13.62 24.44 34.45
N GLY A 833 12.77 25.23 33.87
CA GLY A 833 11.78 26.00 34.61
C GLY A 833 10.63 25.03 34.84
N GLN A 834 10.39 24.77 36.11
CA GLN A 834 9.37 23.92 36.68
C GLN A 834 8.21 23.63 35.71
N ALA A 835 8.15 22.41 35.17
CA ALA A 835 6.93 21.86 34.65
C ALA A 835 5.96 21.87 35.82
N THR A 836 5.04 22.82 35.84
CA THR A 836 3.83 22.75 36.63
C THR A 836 3.10 21.53 36.09
N ALA A 837 3.19 20.45 36.81
CA ALA A 837 2.32 19.31 36.63
C ALA A 837 0.90 19.86 36.74
N LEU A 838 0.22 20.04 35.59
CA LEU A 838 -1.21 20.20 35.55
C LEU A 838 -1.83 18.86 36.00
N THR A 839 -1.95 18.72 37.30
CA THR A 839 -2.81 17.70 37.91
C THR A 839 -4.24 18.12 37.60
N PHE A 840 -4.79 17.49 36.56
CA PHE A 840 -6.23 17.51 36.36
C PHE A 840 -6.86 16.71 37.47
N SER A 841 -7.48 17.41 38.44
CA SER A 841 -8.31 16.79 39.44
C SER A 841 -9.61 16.30 38.80
N VAL A 842 -9.62 15.02 38.43
CA VAL A 842 -10.87 14.32 38.17
C VAL A 842 -11.59 14.18 39.50
N SER A 843 -12.73 14.86 39.66
CA SER A 843 -13.64 14.70 40.78
C SER A 843 -14.11 13.24 40.81
N HIS A 844 -13.64 12.51 41.81
CA HIS A 844 -14.06 11.14 42.08
C HIS A 844 -15.56 11.12 42.40
N VAL A 845 -16.34 10.58 41.49
CA VAL A 845 -17.63 9.98 41.80
C VAL A 845 -17.33 8.57 42.32
N SER A 846 -17.67 8.33 43.57
CA SER A 846 -17.45 7.05 44.28
C SER A 846 -18.15 5.92 43.54
N ALA A 847 -17.39 4.95 43.04
CA ALA A 847 -17.91 3.68 42.56
C ALA A 847 -18.41 2.79 43.74
N PRO A 848 -19.48 2.01 43.57
CA PRO A 848 -19.93 1.07 44.59
C PRO A 848 -18.94 -0.09 44.75
N LYS A 849 -18.76 -0.52 46.00
CA LYS A 849 -17.87 -1.62 46.40
C LYS A 849 -18.22 -2.92 45.67
N PRO A 850 -17.23 -3.68 45.19
CA PRO A 850 -17.43 -5.02 44.65
C PRO A 850 -17.74 -6.00 45.78
N LEU A 851 -18.74 -6.83 45.59
CA LEU A 851 -19.09 -7.98 46.42
C LEU A 851 -18.20 -9.19 46.01
N HIS A 852 -17.57 -9.77 47.03
CA HIS A 852 -16.95 -11.08 47.11
C HIS A 852 -15.69 -11.35 46.28
N GLU A 853 -14.55 -11.28 46.98
CA GLU A 853 -13.30 -11.98 46.66
C GLU A 853 -13.47 -13.49 46.95
N HIS A 854 -13.26 -14.31 45.91
CA HIS A 854 -12.90 -15.70 46.09
C HIS A 854 -11.39 -15.84 46.01
N PRO A 855 -10.73 -16.52 46.95
CA PRO A 855 -9.30 -16.75 46.91
C PRO A 855 -8.98 -17.83 45.85
N HIS A 856 -8.34 -17.45 44.79
CA HIS A 856 -7.69 -18.42 43.92
C HIS A 856 -6.33 -18.81 44.52
N HIS A 857 -6.28 -20.00 45.15
CA HIS A 857 -5.06 -20.72 45.31
C HIS A 857 -4.61 -21.28 43.97
N THR A 858 -3.59 -20.66 43.37
CA THR A 858 -2.84 -21.26 42.28
C THR A 858 -1.73 -22.10 42.89
N GLU A 859 -1.92 -23.43 42.95
CA GLU A 859 -0.81 -24.37 43.12
C GLU A 859 0.13 -24.19 41.94
N LYS A 860 1.44 -23.96 42.26
CA LYS A 860 2.48 -23.94 41.22
C LYS A 860 2.53 -25.32 40.57
N PRO A 861 2.47 -25.43 39.24
CA PRO A 861 2.63 -26.73 38.59
C PRO A 861 4.03 -27.26 38.90
N ASP A 862 4.09 -28.53 39.34
CA ASP A 862 5.33 -29.23 39.68
C ASP A 862 6.08 -29.66 38.38
N ILE A 863 6.65 -28.66 37.70
CA ILE A 863 7.40 -28.85 36.44
C ILE A 863 8.90 -28.76 36.78
N PRO A 864 9.73 -29.76 36.41
CA PRO A 864 11.18 -29.69 36.58
C PRO A 864 11.80 -28.48 35.88
N GLU A 865 12.77 -27.84 36.54
CA GLU A 865 13.39 -26.59 36.11
C GLU A 865 13.99 -26.67 34.68
N GLU A 866 14.51 -27.82 34.32
CA GLU A 866 15.01 -28.13 32.95
C GLU A 866 13.89 -28.01 31.89
N LYS A 867 12.69 -28.51 32.23
CA LYS A 867 11.53 -28.50 31.36
C LYS A 867 10.88 -27.10 31.28
N ILE A 868 11.04 -26.29 32.36
CA ILE A 868 10.62 -24.90 32.37
C ILE A 868 11.45 -24.10 31.34
N ARG A 869 12.75 -24.32 31.31
CA ARG A 869 13.64 -23.65 30.32
C ARG A 869 13.31 -24.01 28.88
N GLU A 870 12.91 -25.24 28.59
CA GLU A 870 12.43 -25.66 27.27
C GLU A 870 11.08 -25.00 26.88
N LEU A 871 10.22 -24.73 27.86
CA LEU A 871 8.87 -24.18 27.65
C LEU A 871 8.83 -22.65 27.70
N LEU A 872 9.90 -21.98 28.16
CA LEU A 872 10.00 -20.53 28.12
C LEU A 872 10.04 -20.00 26.69
N GLY A 873 9.12 -19.09 26.37
CA GLY A 873 8.97 -18.55 25.04
C GLY A 873 8.16 -19.40 24.05
N VAL A 874 7.71 -20.60 24.49
CA VAL A 874 6.80 -21.47 23.71
C VAL A 874 5.45 -21.64 24.42
N ALA A 875 5.46 -21.94 25.70
CA ALA A 875 4.26 -22.09 26.52
C ALA A 875 4.18 -21.08 27.67
N TYR A 876 5.31 -20.62 28.19
CA TYR A 876 5.39 -19.67 29.30
C TYR A 876 6.24 -18.45 28.97
N CYS A 877 5.90 -17.32 29.58
CA CYS A 877 6.58 -16.04 29.36
C CYS A 877 7.98 -16.01 29.98
N PRO A 878 9.06 -15.83 29.20
CA PRO A 878 10.40 -15.74 29.73
C PRO A 878 10.63 -14.48 30.59
N VAL A 879 10.03 -13.37 30.22
CA VAL A 879 10.18 -12.08 30.91
C VAL A 879 9.56 -12.10 32.30
N CYS A 880 8.37 -12.69 32.44
CA CYS A 880 7.75 -12.84 33.77
C CYS A 880 8.52 -13.83 34.65
N TYR A 881 9.03 -14.91 34.03
CA TYR A 881 9.81 -15.88 34.77
C TYR A 881 11.17 -15.32 35.26
N GLU A 882 11.88 -14.56 34.41
CA GLU A 882 13.15 -13.90 34.82
C GLU A 882 12.95 -12.82 35.85
N LYS A 883 11.82 -12.12 35.85
CA LYS A 883 11.53 -10.97 36.73
C LYS A 883 11.11 -11.39 38.14
N ASP A 884 10.22 -12.34 38.24
CA ASP A 884 9.52 -12.68 39.48
C ASP A 884 9.37 -14.20 39.73
N GLY A 885 9.98 -15.05 38.87
CA GLY A 885 9.90 -16.51 38.96
C GLY A 885 8.50 -17.11 38.69
N GLU A 886 7.62 -16.33 38.08
CA GLU A 886 6.23 -16.71 37.86
C GLU A 886 6.00 -17.29 36.47
N LEU A 887 5.41 -18.51 36.41
CA LEU A 887 5.06 -19.16 35.14
C LEU A 887 3.73 -18.58 34.62
N VAL A 888 3.82 -17.60 33.71
CA VAL A 888 2.67 -17.03 33.04
C VAL A 888 2.48 -17.69 31.70
N GLU A 889 1.41 -18.43 31.49
CA GLU A 889 1.09 -19.13 30.26
C GLU A 889 0.87 -18.14 29.10
N LEU A 890 1.50 -18.43 27.95
CA LEU A 890 1.36 -17.61 26.75
C LEU A 890 0.07 -17.98 26.02
N ARG A 891 -0.62 -16.97 25.53
CA ARG A 891 -1.79 -17.15 24.65
C ARG A 891 -1.34 -17.07 23.19
N MET A 892 -1.79 -18.03 22.40
CA MET A 892 -1.54 -17.99 20.94
C MET A 892 -2.55 -17.05 20.29
N GLU A 893 -2.06 -15.89 19.84
CA GLU A 893 -2.85 -14.89 19.13
C GLU A 893 -2.20 -14.60 17.78
N SER A 894 -2.93 -14.86 16.71
CA SER A 894 -2.49 -14.56 15.32
C SER A 894 -1.14 -15.17 14.91
N GLY A 895 -0.82 -16.37 15.41
CA GLY A 895 0.46 -17.03 15.15
C GLY A 895 1.61 -16.56 16.04
N CYS A 896 1.33 -15.72 17.03
CA CYS A 896 2.28 -15.28 18.05
C CYS A 896 1.87 -15.80 19.43
N ALA A 897 2.83 -16.31 20.20
CA ALA A 897 2.66 -16.64 21.59
C ALA A 897 2.83 -15.35 22.41
N THR A 898 1.76 -14.84 23.02
CA THR A 898 1.74 -13.54 23.71
C THR A 898 1.46 -13.72 25.19
N CYS A 899 2.21 -13.03 26.03
CA CYS A 899 2.00 -13.02 27.48
C CYS A 899 0.84 -12.07 27.86
N PRO A 900 -0.21 -12.57 28.49
CA PRO A 900 -1.35 -11.74 28.89
C PRO A 900 -1.01 -10.76 30.01
N ARG A 901 0.10 -10.96 30.75
CA ARG A 901 0.48 -10.14 31.90
C ARG A 901 1.45 -9.00 31.54
N CYS A 902 2.53 -9.28 30.80
CA CYS A 902 3.54 -8.27 30.49
C CYS A 902 3.56 -7.83 29.01
N GLY A 903 2.73 -8.45 28.17
CA GLY A 903 2.67 -8.15 26.74
C GLY A 903 3.83 -8.74 25.93
N TRP A 904 4.76 -9.47 26.52
CA TRP A 904 5.82 -10.15 25.77
C TRP A 904 5.21 -11.08 24.73
N SER A 905 5.72 -11.05 23.52
CA SER A 905 5.19 -11.85 22.42
C SER A 905 6.32 -12.42 21.56
N LYS A 906 6.16 -13.68 21.16
CA LYS A 906 7.03 -14.37 20.20
C LYS A 906 6.19 -14.96 19.09
N CYS A 907 6.37 -14.45 17.88
CA CYS A 907 5.68 -14.98 16.71
C CYS A 907 6.43 -16.20 16.18
N VAL A 908 5.74 -17.33 16.11
CA VAL A 908 6.22 -18.50 15.39
C VAL A 908 5.82 -18.31 13.93
N ILE A 909 6.73 -17.79 13.12
CA ILE A 909 6.57 -17.79 11.68
C ILE A 909 6.91 -19.21 11.22
N SER A 910 5.88 -20.03 11.03
CA SER A 910 6.00 -21.28 10.30
C SER A 910 6.05 -21.02 8.79
#